data_ad904057900bd785795b4f07b35fab85
#
_entry.id   ad904057900bd785795b4f07b35fab85
#
_cell.length_a   1.000
_cell.length_b   1.000
_cell.length_c   1.000
_cell.angle_alpha   90.00
_cell.angle_beta   90.00
_cell.angle_gamma   90.00
#
_symmetry.space_group_name_H-M   'P 1'
#
loop_
_entity.id
_entity.type
_entity.pdbx_description
1 polymer ?
#
loop_
_entity_poly.entity_id
_entity_poly.type
_entity_poly.pdbx_seq_one_letter_code
_entity_poly.pdbx_strand_id
1 'polypeptide(L)'
;MTNPLAQLPKLGQSVWLDFVSRPLLEKGELQRLIAADGIRGVTSNPSIFEKAIAHSTDYDADLAAAVQAADRGVDALFEHLAIADIRLAADQLRPVYDQTAGADGYVSLEVSPYLAMDTEGTIAEARRLWRTVERPNLMIKVPGTKAGVPAIQTLIGEGINVNVTLLFSVAAYEAVAEAYLAGLEAALAAKRDIARLSSVASFFVSRIDAVIERVSAERLKTAAPEEAKALRALNGKVAIANAKRAYQRYQALIGGPRWKKLVAKGARPQRLLWASTGTKSKDLPDTLYVDELIGPDTVNTMPPATMDAVRDHGHAEVTLTRDLAGAEAVLTSLARLHISLDAITEELVTDGVQRFADDADKLYAAVARRRAEVLDGKAPRQMIMPGPGAEIFAAELERWREEGLIRLLWRRDSALWTGGEEDRWLGWLDCVERGLDALPALKIFADGLKKDGITDVVLLGMGGSSLGAEVLATTLGRDASGPRFHMLDSTDPAQIAALEAAITLKSTLFIVASKSGTTLEPELMRRYFFARSGNSKHFVAITDPGSALEKIAKADGYRAVFAGEKSIGGRYSVLSHFGLVPASALGIDVERLLALTGQMVHGCGATVPPAENPGVALGVFLGTNAQAGRDKVTIIASPGMAAIGAWLEQLLAESTGKHGHGLIPIANEPPIEAGAYSEDRVFVYLALNGGADPAQERLIAALEKAGRPVVRINVPSPLHIGQEFFRFEIATAVAGSIIGIDPFDQPDVEASKIKTRALTEDFEKTGALPETAPLLREGDIALYADPANAAALGGAPSLEAALAVHFARAKPGDYAALLAYIARDPAHEAALEKLRQTILVQKKIATCLGFGPRFLHSTGQVYKGGPNSGIFLQITAADGSDIAIPGQRASFGIVKAAQAAGDLGVLVERGRRVLRLHLGGDLGRGLATLDAALTRALAAKS
;
A
#
# COMPACT_ATOMS: atom_id res chain seq x y z
N MET A 1 -55.35 -3.54 -20.41
CA MET A 1 -54.94 -4.73 -19.63
C MET A 1 -54.53 -4.27 -18.24
N THR A 2 -54.89 -4.97 -17.19
CA THR A 2 -54.52 -4.63 -15.82
C THR A 2 -53.05 -4.93 -15.64
N ASN A 3 -52.27 -3.98 -15.15
CA ASN A 3 -50.84 -4.15 -14.90
C ASN A 3 -50.54 -5.35 -13.96
N PRO A 4 -49.89 -6.43 -14.42
CA PRO A 4 -49.60 -7.64 -13.60
C PRO A 4 -48.78 -7.32 -12.35
N LEU A 5 -47.78 -6.40 -12.40
CA LEU A 5 -46.98 -5.97 -11.23
C LEU A 5 -47.88 -5.46 -10.10
N ALA A 6 -48.85 -4.61 -10.42
CA ALA A 6 -49.74 -4.01 -9.43
C ALA A 6 -50.71 -5.06 -8.81
N GLN A 7 -50.77 -6.26 -9.33
CA GLN A 7 -51.58 -7.37 -8.77
C GLN A 7 -50.81 -8.22 -7.77
N LEU A 8 -49.46 -8.32 -7.87
CA LEU A 8 -48.65 -9.16 -6.99
C LEU A 8 -48.86 -8.87 -5.50
N PRO A 9 -48.97 -7.60 -5.06
CA PRO A 9 -49.24 -7.29 -3.66
C PRO A 9 -50.60 -7.82 -3.18
N LYS A 10 -51.61 -7.93 -4.08
CA LYS A 10 -52.89 -8.51 -3.73
C LYS A 10 -52.84 -10.03 -3.55
N LEU A 11 -51.87 -10.67 -4.16
CA LEU A 11 -51.57 -12.10 -4.00
C LEU A 11 -50.60 -12.39 -2.83
N GLY A 12 -50.23 -11.35 -2.08
CA GLY A 12 -49.36 -11.45 -0.89
C GLY A 12 -47.88 -11.40 -1.17
N GLN A 13 -47.45 -11.10 -2.40
CA GLN A 13 -46.06 -10.92 -2.76
C GLN A 13 -45.69 -9.44 -2.93
N SER A 14 -44.70 -8.94 -2.16
CA SER A 14 -44.20 -7.59 -2.32
C SER A 14 -43.27 -7.48 -3.51
N VAL A 15 -43.38 -6.41 -4.29
CA VAL A 15 -42.48 -6.11 -5.41
C VAL A 15 -41.48 -5.06 -4.96
N TRP A 16 -40.18 -5.42 -5.01
CA TRP A 16 -39.07 -4.52 -4.77
C TRP A 16 -38.29 -4.26 -6.05
N LEU A 17 -37.67 -3.08 -6.16
CA LEU A 17 -36.83 -2.70 -7.28
C LEU A 17 -35.37 -3.04 -6.96
N ASP A 18 -34.73 -3.84 -7.82
CA ASP A 18 -33.28 -4.16 -7.72
C ASP A 18 -32.46 -3.16 -8.55
N PHE A 19 -32.56 -1.88 -8.19
CA PHE A 19 -31.88 -0.78 -8.83
C PHE A 19 -31.95 0.50 -8.00
N VAL A 20 -30.87 1.29 -7.98
CA VAL A 20 -30.81 2.64 -7.44
C VAL A 20 -29.85 3.48 -8.28
N SER A 21 -30.22 4.72 -8.56
CA SER A 21 -29.35 5.72 -9.17
C SER A 21 -29.87 7.12 -8.86
N ARG A 22 -29.02 8.13 -8.93
CA ARG A 22 -29.36 9.52 -8.67
C ARG A 22 -30.54 9.99 -9.57
N PRO A 23 -30.52 9.76 -10.89
CA PRO A 23 -31.63 10.15 -11.76
C PRO A 23 -32.98 9.49 -11.41
N LEU A 24 -32.97 8.22 -11.00
CA LEU A 24 -34.18 7.51 -10.56
C LEU A 24 -34.84 8.24 -9.37
N LEU A 25 -34.05 8.73 -8.46
CA LEU A 25 -34.50 9.35 -7.22
C LEU A 25 -34.90 10.81 -7.43
N GLU A 26 -34.09 11.60 -8.11
CA GLU A 26 -34.29 13.05 -8.24
C GLU A 26 -35.36 13.42 -9.28
N LYS A 27 -35.53 12.60 -10.35
CA LYS A 27 -36.53 12.86 -11.39
C LYS A 27 -37.90 12.32 -11.05
N GLY A 28 -38.15 11.81 -9.84
CA GLY A 28 -39.43 11.31 -9.38
C GLY A 28 -39.88 9.97 -9.96
N GLU A 29 -38.96 9.24 -10.62
CA GLU A 29 -39.27 7.96 -11.26
C GLU A 29 -39.60 6.89 -10.21
N LEU A 30 -38.86 6.84 -9.08
CA LEU A 30 -39.17 5.89 -8.00
C LEU A 30 -40.58 6.15 -7.44
N GLN A 31 -40.98 7.43 -7.26
CA GLN A 31 -42.32 7.78 -6.80
C GLN A 31 -43.40 7.35 -7.80
N ARG A 32 -43.15 7.49 -9.09
CA ARG A 32 -44.01 6.97 -10.16
C ARG A 32 -44.18 5.46 -10.08
N LEU A 33 -43.11 4.73 -9.92
CA LEU A 33 -43.12 3.26 -9.79
C LEU A 33 -43.85 2.81 -8.52
N ILE A 34 -43.71 3.50 -7.40
CA ILE A 34 -44.45 3.24 -6.16
C ILE A 34 -45.98 3.38 -6.43
N ALA A 35 -46.37 4.44 -7.12
CA ALA A 35 -47.78 4.74 -7.35
C ALA A 35 -48.43 3.86 -8.44
N ALA A 36 -47.73 3.61 -9.54
CA ALA A 36 -48.25 2.94 -10.73
C ALA A 36 -48.07 1.38 -10.69
N ASP A 37 -46.92 0.93 -10.20
CA ASP A 37 -46.51 -0.49 -10.22
C ASP A 37 -46.57 -1.15 -8.84
N GLY A 38 -46.85 -0.35 -7.79
CA GLY A 38 -46.98 -0.86 -6.42
C GLY A 38 -45.65 -1.29 -5.80
N ILE A 39 -44.52 -0.64 -6.18
CA ILE A 39 -43.22 -0.91 -5.61
C ILE A 39 -43.23 -0.62 -4.11
N ARG A 40 -42.64 -1.53 -3.32
CA ARG A 40 -42.66 -1.51 -1.86
C ARG A 40 -41.29 -1.59 -1.20
N GLY A 41 -40.22 -1.59 -2.00
CA GLY A 41 -38.87 -1.61 -1.48
C GLY A 41 -37.84 -1.44 -2.58
N VAL A 42 -36.58 -1.21 -2.17
CA VAL A 42 -35.41 -1.07 -3.06
C VAL A 42 -34.26 -1.87 -2.50
N THR A 43 -33.60 -2.65 -3.37
CA THR A 43 -32.33 -3.30 -3.04
C THR A 43 -31.17 -2.65 -3.77
N SER A 44 -30.02 -2.59 -3.11
CA SER A 44 -28.74 -2.17 -3.70
C SER A 44 -27.68 -3.25 -3.49
N ASN A 45 -26.62 -3.18 -4.27
CA ASN A 45 -25.44 -4.01 -4.16
C ASN A 45 -24.26 -3.32 -4.89
N PRO A 46 -23.01 -3.80 -4.79
CA PRO A 46 -21.86 -3.20 -5.47
C PRO A 46 -22.04 -3.07 -6.98
N SER A 47 -22.63 -4.07 -7.65
CA SER A 47 -22.87 -4.03 -9.10
C SER A 47 -23.82 -2.92 -9.54
N ILE A 48 -24.82 -2.58 -8.70
CA ILE A 48 -25.77 -1.50 -8.98
C ILE A 48 -25.07 -0.15 -8.88
N PHE A 49 -24.31 0.08 -7.79
CA PHE A 49 -23.54 1.31 -7.62
C PHE A 49 -22.39 1.44 -8.64
N GLU A 50 -21.74 0.33 -9.01
CA GLU A 50 -20.75 0.33 -10.07
C GLU A 50 -21.35 0.90 -11.36
N LYS A 51 -22.47 0.35 -11.81
CA LYS A 51 -23.16 0.85 -13.02
C LYS A 51 -23.63 2.28 -12.90
N ALA A 52 -24.16 2.67 -11.75
CA ALA A 52 -24.66 4.01 -11.53
C ALA A 52 -23.56 5.06 -11.47
N ILE A 53 -22.42 4.76 -10.81
CA ILE A 53 -21.33 5.71 -10.58
C ILE A 53 -20.29 5.63 -11.69
N ALA A 54 -19.80 4.42 -12.05
CA ALA A 54 -18.71 4.28 -13.00
C ALA A 54 -19.09 4.65 -14.44
N HIS A 55 -20.33 4.44 -14.83
CA HIS A 55 -20.81 4.62 -16.20
C HIS A 55 -21.68 5.87 -16.43
N SER A 56 -21.78 6.79 -15.46
CA SER A 56 -22.49 8.05 -15.60
C SER A 56 -21.67 9.23 -15.09
N THR A 57 -22.12 10.44 -15.39
CA THR A 57 -21.58 11.70 -14.86
C THR A 57 -22.46 12.30 -13.77
N ASP A 58 -23.50 11.59 -13.36
CA ASP A 58 -24.52 12.11 -12.42
C ASP A 58 -23.97 12.38 -11.02
N TYR A 59 -22.83 11.75 -10.68
CA TYR A 59 -22.17 11.86 -9.38
C TYR A 59 -20.93 12.75 -9.40
N ASP A 60 -20.48 13.22 -10.56
CA ASP A 60 -19.19 13.93 -10.69
C ASP A 60 -19.13 15.22 -9.88
N ALA A 61 -20.23 15.99 -9.88
CA ALA A 61 -20.27 17.25 -9.15
C ALA A 61 -20.20 17.05 -7.63
N ASP A 62 -20.95 16.07 -7.09
CA ASP A 62 -20.97 15.75 -5.68
C ASP A 62 -19.63 15.17 -5.21
N LEU A 63 -19.04 14.29 -6.01
CA LEU A 63 -17.73 13.73 -5.73
C LEU A 63 -16.66 14.84 -5.73
N ALA A 64 -16.68 15.73 -6.72
CA ALA A 64 -15.73 16.85 -6.77
C ALA A 64 -15.90 17.77 -5.55
N ALA A 65 -17.14 18.10 -5.17
CA ALA A 65 -17.40 18.90 -3.98
C ALA A 65 -16.92 18.21 -2.69
N ALA A 66 -17.14 16.89 -2.57
CA ALA A 66 -16.68 16.11 -1.41
C ALA A 66 -15.15 16.10 -1.29
N VAL A 67 -14.43 15.87 -2.40
CA VAL A 67 -12.96 15.89 -2.46
C VAL A 67 -12.40 17.27 -2.12
N GLN A 68 -13.01 18.34 -2.65
CA GLN A 68 -12.58 19.73 -2.39
C GLN A 68 -12.84 20.17 -0.96
N ALA A 69 -13.94 19.73 -0.35
CA ALA A 69 -14.29 20.07 1.03
C ALA A 69 -13.36 19.39 2.04
N ALA A 70 -13.09 18.11 1.83
CA ALA A 70 -12.13 17.34 2.63
C ALA A 70 -11.77 16.08 1.84
N ASP A 71 -10.54 15.96 1.39
CA ASP A 71 -10.07 14.72 0.77
C ASP A 71 -10.18 13.55 1.77
N ARG A 72 -10.73 12.43 1.28
CA ARG A 72 -11.00 11.22 2.06
C ARG A 72 -10.58 10.00 1.27
N GLY A 73 -10.50 8.84 1.92
CA GLY A 73 -10.32 7.56 1.24
C GLY A 73 -11.42 7.26 0.22
N VAL A 74 -11.09 6.41 -0.72
CA VAL A 74 -12.01 6.05 -1.83
C VAL A 74 -13.30 5.42 -1.33
N ASP A 75 -13.22 4.59 -0.30
CA ASP A 75 -14.36 3.99 0.40
C ASP A 75 -15.27 5.04 1.04
N ALA A 76 -14.69 6.00 1.75
CA ALA A 76 -15.45 7.09 2.39
C ALA A 76 -16.12 8.01 1.35
N LEU A 77 -15.49 8.26 0.20
CA LEU A 77 -16.08 9.01 -0.91
C LEU A 77 -17.25 8.24 -1.53
N PHE A 78 -17.07 6.94 -1.80
CA PHE A 78 -18.17 6.08 -2.26
C PHE A 78 -19.33 6.08 -1.27
N GLU A 79 -19.07 5.83 0.01
CA GLU A 79 -20.10 5.82 1.04
C GLU A 79 -20.86 7.15 1.13
N HIS A 80 -20.17 8.27 1.00
CA HIS A 80 -20.81 9.58 0.97
C HIS A 80 -21.90 9.67 -0.11
N LEU A 81 -21.59 9.18 -1.33
CA LEU A 81 -22.53 9.16 -2.44
C LEU A 81 -23.66 8.15 -2.21
N ALA A 82 -23.31 6.91 -1.83
CA ALA A 82 -24.26 5.83 -1.63
C ALA A 82 -25.25 6.13 -0.49
N ILE A 83 -24.77 6.63 0.64
CA ILE A 83 -25.60 6.97 1.80
C ILE A 83 -26.61 8.10 1.46
N ALA A 84 -26.20 9.08 0.64
CA ALA A 84 -27.11 10.13 0.18
C ALA A 84 -28.26 9.53 -0.62
N ASP A 85 -27.98 8.63 -1.57
CA ASP A 85 -28.99 7.97 -2.38
C ASP A 85 -29.88 7.04 -1.56
N ILE A 86 -29.31 6.26 -0.64
CA ILE A 86 -30.07 5.38 0.25
C ILE A 86 -31.01 6.16 1.17
N ARG A 87 -30.58 7.30 1.70
CA ARG A 87 -31.46 8.19 2.49
C ARG A 87 -32.61 8.70 1.66
N LEU A 88 -32.34 9.20 0.45
CA LEU A 88 -33.37 9.73 -0.44
C LEU A 88 -34.37 8.64 -0.84
N ALA A 89 -33.92 7.43 -1.17
CA ALA A 89 -34.78 6.29 -1.44
C ALA A 89 -35.62 5.89 -0.23
N ALA A 90 -35.03 5.88 0.98
CA ALA A 90 -35.73 5.56 2.21
C ALA A 90 -36.80 6.60 2.54
N ASP A 91 -36.52 7.89 2.32
CA ASP A 91 -37.48 8.98 2.52
C ASP A 91 -38.67 8.89 1.54
N GLN A 92 -38.41 8.52 0.28
CA GLN A 92 -39.47 8.31 -0.72
C GLN A 92 -40.32 7.06 -0.42
N LEU A 93 -39.75 6.01 0.17
CA LEU A 93 -40.47 4.80 0.60
C LEU A 93 -41.06 4.91 2.01
N ARG A 94 -40.79 5.98 2.74
CA ARG A 94 -41.30 6.20 4.08
C ARG A 94 -42.84 6.15 4.18
N PRO A 95 -43.62 6.73 3.26
CA PRO A 95 -45.09 6.60 3.29
C PRO A 95 -45.55 5.13 3.20
N VAL A 96 -44.88 4.30 2.37
CA VAL A 96 -45.18 2.85 2.27
C VAL A 96 -44.90 2.16 3.59
N TYR A 97 -43.75 2.45 4.22
CA TYR A 97 -43.37 1.90 5.52
C TYR A 97 -44.38 2.23 6.61
N ASP A 98 -44.81 3.47 6.69
CA ASP A 98 -45.74 3.92 7.71
C ASP A 98 -47.17 3.35 7.47
N GLN A 99 -47.67 3.33 6.22
CA GLN A 99 -48.97 2.76 5.85
C GLN A 99 -49.05 1.25 6.09
N THR A 100 -47.96 0.54 5.91
CA THR A 100 -47.86 -0.89 6.16
C THR A 100 -47.46 -1.22 7.61
N ALA A 101 -47.38 -0.19 8.45
CA ALA A 101 -46.91 -0.29 9.82
C ALA A 101 -45.56 -0.93 9.97
N GLY A 102 -44.66 -0.82 8.96
CA GLY A 102 -43.31 -1.44 8.89
C GLY A 102 -43.30 -2.85 8.36
N ALA A 103 -44.32 -3.33 7.65
CA ALA A 103 -44.29 -4.59 6.94
C ALA A 103 -43.54 -4.49 5.60
N ASP A 104 -43.47 -3.31 5.02
CA ASP A 104 -42.79 -3.00 3.75
C ASP A 104 -42.22 -1.56 3.76
N GLY A 105 -41.73 -1.08 2.63
CA GLY A 105 -41.19 0.27 2.49
C GLY A 105 -39.69 0.34 2.81
N TYR A 106 -38.97 -0.77 2.66
CA TYR A 106 -37.57 -0.88 3.02
C TYR A 106 -36.59 -0.55 1.88
N VAL A 107 -35.43 -0.06 2.26
CA VAL A 107 -34.26 0.12 1.40
C VAL A 107 -33.09 -0.65 1.99
N SER A 108 -32.36 -1.39 1.19
CA SER A 108 -31.19 -2.15 1.66
C SER A 108 -29.88 -1.49 1.27
N LEU A 109 -28.92 -1.43 2.22
CA LEU A 109 -27.51 -1.05 2.01
C LEU A 109 -26.63 -2.21 2.45
N GLU A 110 -25.73 -2.65 1.59
CA GLU A 110 -24.87 -3.82 1.83
C GLU A 110 -23.58 -3.42 2.55
N VAL A 111 -23.11 -4.25 3.49
CA VAL A 111 -21.78 -4.17 4.06
C VAL A 111 -20.73 -4.48 2.99
N SER A 112 -19.49 -4.08 3.23
CA SER A 112 -18.37 -4.36 2.30
C SER A 112 -18.28 -5.87 1.98
N PRO A 113 -18.19 -6.25 0.69
CA PRO A 113 -18.06 -7.67 0.30
C PRO A 113 -16.78 -8.31 0.83
N TYR A 114 -15.74 -7.52 1.13
CA TYR A 114 -14.49 -8.02 1.71
C TYR A 114 -14.67 -8.55 3.15
N LEU A 115 -15.78 -8.26 3.81
CA LEU A 115 -16.12 -8.71 5.16
C LEU A 115 -16.98 -10.00 5.15
N ALA A 116 -17.30 -10.56 3.99
CA ALA A 116 -18.19 -11.72 3.87
C ALA A 116 -17.74 -12.93 4.69
N MET A 117 -16.45 -13.05 5.01
CA MET A 117 -15.87 -14.11 5.84
C MET A 117 -15.37 -13.62 7.21
N ASP A 118 -15.72 -12.39 7.60
CA ASP A 118 -15.32 -11.76 8.86
C ASP A 118 -16.57 -11.35 9.68
N THR A 119 -16.87 -12.12 10.72
CA THR A 119 -18.04 -11.88 11.58
C THR A 119 -17.97 -10.56 12.31
N GLU A 120 -16.84 -10.27 12.97
CA GLU A 120 -16.68 -9.06 13.79
C GLU A 120 -16.63 -7.80 12.94
N GLY A 121 -15.90 -7.85 11.82
CA GLY A 121 -15.88 -6.75 10.85
C GLY A 121 -17.28 -6.46 10.28
N THR A 122 -18.03 -7.48 9.92
CA THR A 122 -19.42 -7.35 9.45
C THR A 122 -20.32 -6.68 10.50
N ILE A 123 -20.23 -7.10 11.78
CA ILE A 123 -21.01 -6.50 12.88
C ILE A 123 -20.63 -5.02 13.07
N ALA A 124 -19.34 -4.73 13.11
CA ALA A 124 -18.84 -3.37 13.31
C ALA A 124 -19.32 -2.41 12.21
N GLU A 125 -19.19 -2.82 10.94
CA GLU A 125 -19.61 -2.03 9.80
C GLU A 125 -21.13 -1.88 9.72
N ALA A 126 -21.89 -2.93 9.94
CA ALA A 126 -23.34 -2.90 9.98
C ALA A 126 -23.87 -1.90 11.03
N ARG A 127 -23.29 -1.91 12.23
CA ARG A 127 -23.62 -0.92 13.29
C ARG A 127 -23.30 0.50 12.87
N ARG A 128 -22.17 0.70 12.19
CA ARG A 128 -21.73 2.01 11.70
C ARG A 128 -22.69 2.54 10.63
N LEU A 129 -22.97 1.72 9.60
CA LEU A 129 -23.87 2.08 8.50
C LEU A 129 -25.29 2.36 9.01
N TRP A 130 -25.82 1.51 9.93
CA TRP A 130 -27.14 1.72 10.54
C TRP A 130 -27.25 3.08 11.22
N ARG A 131 -26.27 3.45 12.04
CA ARG A 131 -26.22 4.74 12.71
C ARG A 131 -26.06 5.90 11.73
N THR A 132 -25.21 5.70 10.70
CA THR A 132 -24.91 6.78 9.73
C THR A 132 -26.11 7.08 8.84
N VAL A 133 -26.83 6.08 8.33
CA VAL A 133 -28.01 6.30 7.46
C VAL A 133 -29.17 6.87 8.26
N GLU A 134 -29.40 6.42 9.47
CA GLU A 134 -30.41 6.95 10.41
C GLU A 134 -31.83 6.99 9.82
N ARG A 135 -32.27 5.86 9.26
CA ARG A 135 -33.64 5.69 8.72
C ARG A 135 -34.25 4.39 9.25
N PRO A 136 -35.48 4.41 9.81
CA PRO A 136 -36.09 3.22 10.42
C PRO A 136 -36.46 2.13 9.41
N ASN A 137 -36.59 2.50 8.15
CA ASN A 137 -36.86 1.60 7.03
C ASN A 137 -35.59 1.23 6.23
N LEU A 138 -34.42 1.36 6.84
CA LEU A 138 -33.19 0.76 6.34
C LEU A 138 -33.16 -0.74 6.70
N MET A 139 -32.59 -1.57 5.84
CA MET A 139 -32.08 -2.91 6.14
C MET A 139 -30.59 -2.95 5.80
N ILE A 140 -29.77 -3.38 6.75
CA ILE A 140 -28.38 -3.68 6.43
C ILE A 140 -28.34 -5.03 5.73
N LYS A 141 -27.71 -5.07 4.55
CA LYS A 141 -27.61 -6.29 3.76
C LYS A 141 -26.34 -7.02 4.13
N VAL A 142 -26.47 -8.29 4.54
CA VAL A 142 -25.38 -9.12 5.07
C VAL A 142 -25.34 -10.45 4.33
N PRO A 143 -24.17 -10.93 3.83
CA PRO A 143 -24.05 -12.23 3.20
C PRO A 143 -24.40 -13.39 4.16
N GLY A 144 -25.18 -14.36 3.69
CA GLY A 144 -25.56 -15.56 4.44
C GLY A 144 -24.45 -16.62 4.45
N THR A 145 -23.21 -16.23 4.62
CA THR A 145 -22.04 -17.12 4.77
C THR A 145 -22.00 -17.74 6.16
N LYS A 146 -21.13 -18.74 6.36
CA LYS A 146 -20.89 -19.32 7.70
C LYS A 146 -20.47 -18.27 8.73
N ALA A 147 -19.68 -17.27 8.32
CA ALA A 147 -19.27 -16.13 9.15
C ALA A 147 -20.39 -15.07 9.31
N GLY A 148 -21.27 -14.94 8.31
CA GLY A 148 -22.40 -14.01 8.36
C GLY A 148 -23.53 -14.42 9.31
N VAL A 149 -23.76 -15.73 9.51
CA VAL A 149 -24.85 -16.22 10.36
C VAL A 149 -24.78 -15.70 11.80
N PRO A 150 -23.63 -15.76 12.52
CA PRO A 150 -23.52 -15.15 13.85
C PRO A 150 -23.69 -13.63 13.85
N ALA A 151 -23.23 -12.95 12.80
CA ALA A 151 -23.41 -11.50 12.66
C ALA A 151 -24.89 -11.14 12.54
N ILE A 152 -25.67 -11.88 11.71
CA ILE A 152 -27.11 -11.69 11.56
C ILE A 152 -27.82 -11.83 12.90
N GLN A 153 -27.54 -12.89 13.67
CA GLN A 153 -28.12 -13.10 14.99
C GLN A 153 -27.85 -11.92 15.92
N THR A 154 -26.61 -11.44 15.97
CA THR A 154 -26.19 -10.34 16.82
C THR A 154 -26.92 -9.05 16.43
N LEU A 155 -26.93 -8.70 15.14
CA LEU A 155 -27.57 -7.47 14.64
C LEU A 155 -29.07 -7.43 14.90
N ILE A 156 -29.76 -8.55 14.67
CA ILE A 156 -31.19 -8.67 15.00
C ILE A 156 -31.41 -8.51 16.52
N GLY A 157 -30.54 -9.15 17.33
CA GLY A 157 -30.56 -8.98 18.79
C GLY A 157 -30.39 -7.53 19.26
N GLU A 158 -29.72 -6.72 18.47
CA GLU A 158 -29.51 -5.29 18.71
C GLU A 158 -30.63 -4.39 18.18
N GLY A 159 -31.58 -4.93 17.45
CA GLY A 159 -32.69 -4.16 16.87
C GLY A 159 -32.38 -3.57 15.49
N ILE A 160 -31.39 -4.09 14.77
CA ILE A 160 -31.02 -3.69 13.41
C ILE A 160 -31.76 -4.58 12.41
N ASN A 161 -32.48 -3.97 11.44
CA ASN A 161 -33.10 -4.72 10.36
C ASN A 161 -32.04 -5.29 9.40
N VAL A 162 -32.23 -6.54 8.98
CA VAL A 162 -31.24 -7.24 8.13
C VAL A 162 -31.89 -7.83 6.88
N ASN A 163 -31.29 -7.53 5.72
CA ASN A 163 -31.52 -8.25 4.47
C ASN A 163 -30.37 -9.28 4.30
N VAL A 164 -30.69 -10.57 4.46
CA VAL A 164 -29.67 -11.62 4.25
C VAL A 164 -29.54 -11.90 2.78
N THR A 165 -28.31 -11.87 2.23
CA THR A 165 -28.05 -12.10 0.80
C THR A 165 -27.21 -13.34 0.54
N LEU A 166 -27.09 -13.74 -0.73
CA LEU A 166 -26.32 -14.91 -1.20
C LEU A 166 -26.81 -16.25 -0.63
N LEU A 167 -28.11 -16.42 -0.45
CA LEU A 167 -28.70 -17.69 -0.10
C LEU A 167 -29.06 -18.49 -1.37
N PHE A 168 -28.54 -19.72 -1.49
CA PHE A 168 -28.76 -20.60 -2.62
C PHE A 168 -29.32 -21.94 -2.19
N SER A 169 -29.09 -22.38 -0.95
CA SER A 169 -29.56 -23.69 -0.44
C SER A 169 -30.62 -23.56 0.64
N VAL A 170 -31.44 -24.57 0.75
CA VAL A 170 -32.44 -24.69 1.83
C VAL A 170 -31.74 -24.74 3.20
N ALA A 171 -30.62 -25.44 3.30
CA ALA A 171 -29.85 -25.53 4.55
C ALA A 171 -29.31 -24.18 5.01
N ALA A 172 -28.78 -23.36 4.08
CA ALA A 172 -28.32 -21.99 4.38
C ALA A 172 -29.50 -21.12 4.85
N TYR A 173 -30.66 -21.23 4.20
CA TYR A 173 -31.86 -20.53 4.63
C TYR A 173 -32.29 -20.93 6.04
N GLU A 174 -32.31 -22.24 6.38
CA GLU A 174 -32.65 -22.72 7.71
C GLU A 174 -31.70 -22.20 8.79
N ALA A 175 -30.38 -22.15 8.51
CA ALA A 175 -29.40 -21.58 9.43
C ALA A 175 -29.64 -20.08 9.70
N VAL A 176 -29.97 -19.34 8.67
CA VAL A 176 -30.27 -17.90 8.75
C VAL A 176 -31.60 -17.64 9.46
N ALA A 177 -32.62 -18.47 9.19
CA ALA A 177 -33.90 -18.38 9.89
C ALA A 177 -33.77 -18.70 11.39
N GLU A 178 -32.92 -19.66 11.74
CA GLU A 178 -32.57 -19.95 13.14
C GLU A 178 -31.86 -18.77 13.81
N ALA A 179 -30.89 -18.15 13.12
CA ALA A 179 -30.20 -16.96 13.61
C ALA A 179 -31.18 -15.79 13.83
N TYR A 180 -32.16 -15.63 12.93
CA TYR A 180 -33.20 -14.62 13.08
C TYR A 180 -34.08 -14.86 14.33
N LEU A 181 -34.56 -16.12 14.54
CA LEU A 181 -35.34 -16.48 15.71
C LEU A 181 -34.56 -16.24 17.00
N ALA A 182 -33.30 -16.70 17.06
CA ALA A 182 -32.42 -16.52 18.21
C ALA A 182 -32.12 -15.01 18.47
N GLY A 183 -31.94 -14.24 17.41
CA GLY A 183 -31.79 -12.78 17.49
C GLY A 183 -33.01 -12.07 18.06
N LEU A 184 -34.24 -12.45 17.64
CA LEU A 184 -35.48 -11.93 18.21
C LEU A 184 -35.63 -12.30 19.71
N GLU A 185 -35.27 -13.51 20.10
CA GLU A 185 -35.27 -13.93 21.51
C GLU A 185 -34.27 -13.12 22.33
N ALA A 186 -33.08 -12.86 21.80
CA ALA A 186 -32.08 -12.01 22.44
C ALA A 186 -32.54 -10.54 22.56
N ALA A 187 -33.18 -9.99 21.53
CA ALA A 187 -33.77 -8.64 21.57
C ALA A 187 -34.85 -8.52 22.67
N LEU A 188 -35.73 -9.53 22.76
CA LEU A 188 -36.74 -9.59 23.83
C LEU A 188 -36.13 -9.72 25.22
N ALA A 189 -35.09 -10.55 25.40
CA ALA A 189 -34.35 -10.67 26.65
C ALA A 189 -33.73 -9.33 27.07
N ALA A 190 -33.24 -8.55 26.09
CA ALA A 190 -32.75 -7.19 26.27
C ALA A 190 -33.87 -6.14 26.41
N LYS A 191 -35.15 -6.55 26.49
CA LYS A 191 -36.34 -5.66 26.61
C LYS A 191 -36.51 -4.70 25.42
N ARG A 192 -36.07 -5.07 24.23
CA ARG A 192 -36.27 -4.30 23.01
C ARG A 192 -37.64 -4.59 22.41
N ASP A 193 -38.26 -3.56 21.81
CA ASP A 193 -39.43 -3.74 20.98
C ASP A 193 -39.08 -4.43 19.66
N ILE A 194 -39.73 -5.56 19.39
CA ILE A 194 -39.49 -6.34 18.15
C ILE A 194 -40.63 -6.15 17.12
N ALA A 195 -41.64 -5.33 17.40
CA ALA A 195 -42.83 -5.23 16.54
C ALA A 195 -42.54 -4.59 15.18
N ARG A 196 -41.48 -3.78 15.09
CA ARG A 196 -41.01 -3.16 13.85
C ARG A 196 -39.66 -3.70 13.37
N LEU A 197 -39.10 -4.67 14.07
CA LEU A 197 -37.87 -5.31 13.65
C LEU A 197 -38.19 -6.31 12.52
N SER A 198 -37.48 -6.17 11.41
CA SER A 198 -37.79 -6.89 10.18
C SER A 198 -36.52 -7.48 9.54
N SER A 199 -36.72 -8.60 8.88
CA SER A 199 -35.69 -9.22 8.07
C SER A 199 -36.27 -9.86 6.81
N VAL A 200 -35.45 -9.93 5.75
CA VAL A 200 -35.73 -10.70 4.54
C VAL A 200 -34.56 -11.63 4.23
N ALA A 201 -34.85 -12.79 3.66
CA ALA A 201 -33.89 -13.78 3.25
C ALA A 201 -33.83 -13.82 1.72
N SER A 202 -32.84 -13.18 1.11
CA SER A 202 -32.69 -13.08 -0.34
C SER A 202 -32.17 -14.41 -0.89
N PHE A 203 -33.11 -15.21 -1.40
CA PHE A 203 -32.90 -16.52 -1.99
C PHE A 203 -32.71 -16.38 -3.50
N PHE A 204 -31.50 -16.70 -3.97
CA PHE A 204 -31.10 -16.50 -5.37
C PHE A 204 -31.61 -17.62 -6.24
N VAL A 205 -32.24 -17.29 -7.39
CA VAL A 205 -32.96 -18.23 -8.24
C VAL A 205 -32.20 -18.57 -9.51
N SER A 206 -32.15 -17.70 -10.48
CA SER A 206 -31.67 -18.00 -11.84
C SER A 206 -30.23 -18.49 -11.95
N ARG A 207 -29.36 -18.16 -10.98
CA ARG A 207 -27.97 -18.63 -11.03
C ARG A 207 -27.82 -20.14 -10.90
N ILE A 208 -28.73 -20.82 -10.16
CA ILE A 208 -28.72 -22.26 -10.03
C ILE A 208 -28.96 -22.90 -11.39
N ASP A 209 -30.01 -22.48 -12.11
CA ASP A 209 -30.33 -23.04 -13.42
C ASP A 209 -29.26 -22.74 -14.48
N ALA A 210 -28.56 -21.62 -14.38
CA ALA A 210 -27.42 -21.31 -15.25
C ALA A 210 -26.26 -22.34 -15.07
N VAL A 211 -25.97 -22.75 -13.83
CA VAL A 211 -24.99 -23.83 -13.58
C VAL A 211 -25.52 -25.18 -14.07
N ILE A 212 -26.79 -25.49 -13.82
CA ILE A 212 -27.41 -26.73 -14.31
C ILE A 212 -27.39 -26.80 -15.83
N GLU A 213 -27.66 -25.68 -16.53
CA GLU A 213 -27.60 -25.60 -18.00
C GLU A 213 -26.17 -25.90 -18.49
N ARG A 214 -25.15 -25.27 -17.87
CA ARG A 214 -23.73 -25.52 -18.21
C ARG A 214 -23.35 -26.99 -18.00
N VAL A 215 -23.66 -27.55 -16.83
CA VAL A 215 -23.38 -28.98 -16.51
C VAL A 215 -24.11 -29.92 -17.45
N SER A 216 -25.40 -29.64 -17.75
CA SER A 216 -26.21 -30.46 -18.66
C SER A 216 -25.68 -30.38 -20.08
N ALA A 217 -25.30 -29.20 -20.58
CA ALA A 217 -24.76 -29.04 -21.94
C ALA A 217 -23.47 -29.86 -22.15
N GLU A 218 -22.60 -29.91 -21.14
CA GLU A 218 -21.36 -30.70 -21.20
C GLU A 218 -21.66 -32.19 -21.23
N ARG A 219 -22.54 -32.65 -20.35
CA ARG A 219 -22.91 -34.08 -20.28
C ARG A 219 -23.70 -34.54 -21.50
N LEU A 220 -24.54 -33.71 -22.10
CA LEU A 220 -25.30 -34.01 -23.30
C LEU A 220 -24.41 -34.38 -24.49
N LYS A 221 -23.15 -34.04 -24.53
CA LYS A 221 -22.20 -34.41 -25.60
C LYS A 221 -21.97 -35.92 -25.66
N THR A 222 -22.13 -36.64 -24.54
CA THR A 222 -21.81 -38.06 -24.42
C THR A 222 -22.94 -38.88 -23.79
N ALA A 223 -24.07 -38.25 -23.41
CA ALA A 223 -25.15 -38.88 -22.69
C ALA A 223 -25.89 -39.94 -23.52
N ALA A 224 -26.28 -41.06 -22.89
CA ALA A 224 -27.20 -42.01 -23.46
C ALA A 224 -28.60 -41.36 -23.63
N PRO A 225 -29.47 -41.88 -24.57
CA PRO A 225 -30.78 -41.27 -24.89
C PRO A 225 -31.67 -40.98 -23.67
N GLU A 226 -31.75 -41.90 -22.71
CA GLU A 226 -32.55 -41.71 -21.49
C GLU A 226 -31.97 -40.66 -20.55
N GLU A 227 -30.65 -40.64 -20.40
CA GLU A 227 -29.95 -39.61 -19.64
C GLU A 227 -30.11 -38.24 -20.30
N ALA A 228 -29.95 -38.16 -21.60
CA ALA A 228 -30.13 -36.93 -22.36
C ALA A 228 -31.55 -36.36 -22.22
N LYS A 229 -32.55 -37.21 -22.21
CA LYS A 229 -33.96 -36.83 -21.94
C LYS A 229 -34.12 -36.26 -20.53
N ALA A 230 -33.54 -36.93 -19.53
CA ALA A 230 -33.61 -36.49 -18.15
C ALA A 230 -32.87 -35.14 -17.94
N LEU A 231 -31.69 -34.95 -18.54
CA LEU A 231 -30.95 -33.69 -18.47
C LEU A 231 -31.72 -32.50 -19.06
N ARG A 232 -32.34 -32.72 -20.25
CA ARG A 232 -33.18 -31.67 -20.88
C ARG A 232 -34.40 -31.31 -20.04
N ALA A 233 -34.96 -32.30 -19.31
CA ALA A 233 -36.13 -32.09 -18.47
C ALA A 233 -35.82 -31.18 -17.21
N LEU A 234 -34.55 -30.99 -16.86
CA LEU A 234 -34.12 -30.11 -15.75
C LEU A 234 -34.13 -28.64 -16.12
N ASN A 235 -34.03 -28.28 -17.40
CA ASN A 235 -33.89 -26.94 -17.87
C ASN A 235 -34.98 -25.99 -17.32
N GLY A 236 -34.58 -24.92 -16.65
CA GLY A 236 -35.45 -23.92 -16.06
C GLY A 236 -36.30 -24.37 -14.86
N LYS A 237 -36.03 -25.57 -14.28
CA LYS A 237 -36.90 -26.17 -13.24
C LYS A 237 -36.22 -26.37 -11.90
N VAL A 238 -34.90 -26.53 -11.86
CA VAL A 238 -34.19 -26.88 -10.61
C VAL A 238 -34.24 -25.72 -9.62
N ALA A 239 -34.02 -24.52 -10.08
CA ALA A 239 -34.08 -23.31 -9.26
C ALA A 239 -35.49 -23.09 -8.67
N ILE A 240 -36.52 -23.29 -9.49
CA ILE A 240 -37.94 -23.19 -9.06
C ILE A 240 -38.24 -24.25 -8.01
N ALA A 241 -37.83 -25.50 -8.24
CA ALA A 241 -38.03 -26.60 -7.30
C ALA A 241 -37.34 -26.34 -5.95
N ASN A 242 -36.13 -25.88 -5.99
CA ASN A 242 -35.38 -25.49 -4.79
C ASN A 242 -36.04 -24.32 -4.04
N ALA A 243 -36.52 -23.28 -4.74
CA ALA A 243 -37.26 -22.18 -4.14
C ALA A 243 -38.59 -22.61 -3.50
N LYS A 244 -39.37 -23.48 -4.16
CA LYS A 244 -40.59 -24.07 -3.62
C LYS A 244 -40.32 -24.90 -2.36
N ARG A 245 -39.23 -25.65 -2.32
CA ARG A 245 -38.77 -26.37 -1.11
C ARG A 245 -38.38 -25.41 0.01
N ALA A 246 -37.68 -24.33 -0.27
CA ALA A 246 -37.35 -23.30 0.71
C ALA A 246 -38.63 -22.67 1.32
N TYR A 247 -39.65 -22.43 0.49
CA TYR A 247 -40.92 -21.89 0.96
C TYR A 247 -41.69 -22.89 1.83
N GLN A 248 -41.66 -24.19 1.55
CA GLN A 248 -42.23 -25.21 2.44
C GLN A 248 -41.55 -25.22 3.83
N ARG A 249 -40.21 -24.99 3.87
CA ARG A 249 -39.49 -24.88 5.13
C ARG A 249 -39.85 -23.58 5.88
N TYR A 250 -40.03 -22.49 5.16
CA TYR A 250 -40.57 -21.23 5.71
C TYR A 250 -41.91 -21.47 6.38
N GLN A 251 -42.88 -22.09 5.69
CA GLN A 251 -44.20 -22.39 6.25
C GLN A 251 -44.12 -23.28 7.49
N ALA A 252 -43.24 -24.29 7.50
CA ALA A 252 -43.03 -25.13 8.67
C ALA A 252 -42.48 -24.35 9.87
N LEU A 253 -41.55 -23.43 9.64
CA LEU A 253 -40.97 -22.59 10.68
C LEU A 253 -42.02 -21.65 11.29
N ILE A 254 -42.82 -20.96 10.48
CA ILE A 254 -43.84 -20.02 10.97
C ILE A 254 -45.06 -20.74 11.58
N GLY A 255 -45.28 -22.01 11.24
CA GLY A 255 -46.28 -22.87 11.87
C GLY A 255 -45.84 -23.41 13.23
N GLY A 256 -44.56 -23.34 13.55
CA GLY A 256 -43.96 -23.95 14.73
C GLY A 256 -44.29 -23.27 16.06
N PRO A 257 -44.14 -23.98 17.19
CA PRO A 257 -44.51 -23.48 18.52
C PRO A 257 -43.59 -22.33 18.98
N ARG A 258 -42.34 -22.32 18.58
CA ARG A 258 -41.36 -21.26 18.90
C ARG A 258 -41.76 -19.94 18.25
N TRP A 259 -42.10 -19.96 16.95
CA TRP A 259 -42.59 -18.80 16.23
C TRP A 259 -43.89 -18.23 16.83
N LYS A 260 -44.83 -19.11 17.17
CA LYS A 260 -46.10 -18.66 17.80
C LYS A 260 -45.89 -17.85 19.08
N LYS A 261 -44.83 -18.16 19.87
CA LYS A 261 -44.49 -17.40 21.07
C LYS A 261 -43.94 -16.00 20.70
N LEU A 262 -43.14 -15.90 19.64
CA LEU A 262 -42.57 -14.64 19.17
C LEU A 262 -43.62 -13.72 18.55
N VAL A 263 -44.55 -14.28 17.72
CA VAL A 263 -45.65 -13.52 17.13
C VAL A 263 -46.55 -12.92 18.22
N ALA A 264 -46.80 -13.67 19.30
CA ALA A 264 -47.55 -13.15 20.45
C ALA A 264 -46.85 -11.94 21.14
N LYS A 265 -45.60 -11.67 20.83
CA LYS A 265 -44.82 -10.50 21.27
C LYS A 265 -44.64 -9.46 20.16
N GLY A 266 -45.35 -9.62 19.02
CA GLY A 266 -45.31 -8.69 17.89
C GLY A 266 -44.30 -9.01 16.82
N ALA A 267 -43.55 -10.13 16.89
CA ALA A 267 -42.56 -10.47 15.88
C ALA A 267 -43.16 -10.62 14.47
N ARG A 268 -42.40 -10.25 13.47
CA ARG A 268 -42.69 -10.40 12.05
C ARG A 268 -41.87 -11.55 11.46
N PRO A 269 -42.40 -12.26 10.44
CA PRO A 269 -41.63 -13.35 9.80
C PRO A 269 -40.46 -12.76 8.98
N GLN A 270 -39.35 -13.49 8.94
CA GLN A 270 -38.31 -13.30 7.95
C GLN A 270 -38.81 -13.80 6.61
N ARG A 271 -39.32 -12.91 5.77
CA ARG A 271 -39.89 -13.30 4.49
C ARG A 271 -38.78 -13.78 3.54
N LEU A 272 -39.10 -14.85 2.76
CA LEU A 272 -38.24 -15.18 1.62
C LEU A 272 -38.36 -14.07 0.58
N LEU A 273 -37.19 -13.62 0.09
CA LEU A 273 -37.07 -12.65 -0.98
C LEU A 273 -36.44 -13.35 -2.19
N TRP A 274 -37.20 -13.48 -3.28
CA TRP A 274 -36.68 -14.01 -4.52
C TRP A 274 -35.77 -12.98 -5.18
N ALA A 275 -34.49 -13.35 -5.30
CA ALA A 275 -33.45 -12.51 -5.88
C ALA A 275 -32.93 -13.14 -7.17
N SER A 276 -32.42 -12.35 -8.09
CA SER A 276 -31.93 -12.80 -9.40
C SER A 276 -33.02 -13.53 -10.18
N THR A 277 -34.21 -12.92 -10.33
CA THR A 277 -35.38 -13.50 -10.99
C THR A 277 -35.45 -13.23 -12.50
N GLY A 278 -34.54 -12.44 -13.07
CA GLY A 278 -34.37 -12.37 -14.52
C GLY A 278 -33.67 -13.60 -15.08
N THR A 279 -34.19 -14.16 -16.17
CA THR A 279 -33.62 -15.32 -16.84
C THR A 279 -32.26 -15.02 -17.45
N LYS A 280 -31.38 -16.02 -17.50
CA LYS A 280 -30.03 -15.90 -18.08
C LYS A 280 -29.94 -16.59 -19.44
N SER A 281 -30.81 -17.55 -19.68
CA SER A 281 -30.91 -18.29 -20.95
C SER A 281 -31.94 -17.62 -21.88
N LYS A 282 -31.61 -17.55 -23.18
CA LYS A 282 -32.54 -17.03 -24.22
C LYS A 282 -33.65 -18.03 -24.57
N ASP A 283 -33.48 -19.28 -24.13
CA ASP A 283 -34.43 -20.36 -24.43
C ASP A 283 -35.56 -20.44 -23.39
N LEU A 284 -35.49 -19.64 -22.31
CA LEU A 284 -36.47 -19.56 -21.25
C LEU A 284 -37.28 -18.26 -21.32
N PRO A 285 -38.60 -18.28 -21.00
CA PRO A 285 -39.38 -17.06 -20.89
C PRO A 285 -38.74 -16.08 -19.91
N ASP A 286 -38.66 -14.80 -20.25
CA ASP A 286 -38.01 -13.76 -19.46
C ASP A 286 -38.73 -13.46 -18.13
N THR A 287 -40.00 -13.84 -17.96
CA THR A 287 -40.79 -13.75 -16.72
C THR A 287 -40.83 -15.06 -15.92
N LEU A 288 -40.22 -16.18 -16.41
CA LEU A 288 -40.34 -17.53 -15.86
C LEU A 288 -40.27 -17.60 -14.32
N TYR A 289 -39.20 -17.05 -13.74
CA TYR A 289 -38.99 -17.17 -12.30
C TYR A 289 -39.91 -16.26 -11.48
N VAL A 290 -40.42 -15.19 -12.06
CA VAL A 290 -41.45 -14.37 -11.42
C VAL A 290 -42.78 -15.09 -11.41
N ASP A 291 -43.25 -15.54 -12.57
CA ASP A 291 -44.56 -16.19 -12.75
C ASP A 291 -44.67 -17.49 -11.93
N GLU A 292 -43.60 -18.29 -11.78
CA GLU A 292 -43.60 -19.57 -11.07
C GLU A 292 -43.43 -19.45 -9.53
N LEU A 293 -43.08 -18.26 -9.01
CA LEU A 293 -42.75 -18.08 -7.60
C LEU A 293 -43.64 -17.01 -6.91
N ILE A 294 -44.86 -16.81 -7.39
CA ILE A 294 -45.83 -15.90 -6.77
C ILE A 294 -46.54 -16.61 -5.60
N GLY A 295 -46.48 -16.03 -4.42
CA GLY A 295 -47.13 -16.54 -3.25
C GLY A 295 -47.11 -15.61 -2.03
N PRO A 296 -47.99 -15.87 -1.04
CA PRO A 296 -48.13 -15.01 0.15
C PRO A 296 -46.85 -15.01 0.99
N ASP A 297 -46.67 -13.90 1.72
CA ASP A 297 -45.52 -13.65 2.62
C ASP A 297 -44.13 -13.73 1.95
N THR A 298 -44.09 -13.38 0.68
CA THR A 298 -42.82 -13.32 -0.07
C THR A 298 -42.55 -11.93 -0.61
N VAL A 299 -41.30 -11.72 -1.01
CA VAL A 299 -40.84 -10.55 -1.72
C VAL A 299 -40.18 -11.00 -3.03
N ASN A 300 -40.31 -10.22 -4.08
CA ASN A 300 -39.54 -10.41 -5.30
C ASN A 300 -38.82 -9.12 -5.65
N THR A 301 -37.50 -9.13 -5.70
CA THR A 301 -36.70 -7.99 -6.12
C THR A 301 -36.30 -8.14 -7.58
N MET A 302 -36.71 -7.19 -8.42
CA MET A 302 -36.58 -7.29 -9.86
C MET A 302 -35.73 -6.13 -10.42
N PRO A 303 -34.79 -6.41 -11.31
CA PRO A 303 -34.15 -5.36 -12.10
C PRO A 303 -35.14 -4.71 -13.08
N PRO A 304 -34.93 -3.46 -13.55
CA PRO A 304 -35.85 -2.74 -14.43
C PRO A 304 -36.34 -3.56 -15.64
N ALA A 305 -35.44 -4.25 -16.35
CA ALA A 305 -35.82 -5.04 -17.52
C ALA A 305 -36.80 -6.20 -17.19
N THR A 306 -36.61 -6.87 -16.04
CA THR A 306 -37.55 -7.93 -15.59
C THR A 306 -38.90 -7.31 -15.21
N MET A 307 -38.90 -6.14 -14.56
CA MET A 307 -40.14 -5.41 -14.26
C MET A 307 -40.90 -5.03 -15.53
N ASP A 308 -40.21 -4.54 -16.55
CA ASP A 308 -40.82 -4.20 -17.83
C ASP A 308 -41.47 -5.40 -18.50
N ALA A 309 -40.77 -6.56 -18.53
CA ALA A 309 -41.31 -7.81 -19.05
C ALA A 309 -42.56 -8.28 -18.29
N VAL A 310 -42.51 -8.29 -16.95
CA VAL A 310 -43.66 -8.66 -16.12
C VAL A 310 -44.84 -7.69 -16.29
N ARG A 311 -44.57 -6.37 -16.43
CA ARG A 311 -45.61 -5.37 -16.68
C ARG A 311 -46.34 -5.62 -18.00
N ASP A 312 -45.58 -6.02 -19.04
CA ASP A 312 -46.11 -6.24 -20.42
C ASP A 312 -46.86 -7.56 -20.55
N HIS A 313 -46.27 -8.68 -20.11
CA HIS A 313 -46.79 -10.01 -20.39
C HIS A 313 -46.69 -11.01 -19.23
N GLY A 314 -46.40 -10.60 -18.01
CA GLY A 314 -46.38 -11.50 -16.84
C GLY A 314 -47.76 -12.05 -16.47
N HIS A 315 -47.75 -13.14 -15.72
CA HIS A 315 -48.96 -13.84 -15.26
C HIS A 315 -49.09 -13.78 -13.74
N ALA A 316 -50.01 -12.99 -13.24
CA ALA A 316 -50.23 -12.78 -11.80
C ALA A 316 -51.19 -13.83 -11.21
N GLU A 317 -50.70 -15.00 -10.87
CA GLU A 317 -51.40 -16.06 -10.18
C GLU A 317 -50.56 -16.65 -9.04
N VAL A 318 -51.21 -17.25 -8.02
CA VAL A 318 -50.46 -17.98 -6.96
C VAL A 318 -49.96 -19.32 -7.52
N THR A 319 -48.65 -19.41 -7.70
CA THR A 319 -47.96 -20.55 -8.32
C THR A 319 -46.97 -21.24 -7.37
N LEU A 320 -46.51 -20.54 -6.33
CA LEU A 320 -45.48 -20.98 -5.38
C LEU A 320 -45.83 -22.31 -4.68
N THR A 321 -47.11 -22.53 -4.43
CA THR A 321 -47.66 -23.81 -3.83
C THR A 321 -48.23 -24.77 -4.86
N ARG A 322 -48.15 -24.44 -6.15
CA ARG A 322 -48.63 -25.30 -7.24
C ARG A 322 -47.57 -26.35 -7.57
N ASP A 323 -48.00 -27.60 -7.84
CA ASP A 323 -47.16 -28.71 -8.28
C ASP A 323 -45.90 -28.97 -7.41
N LEU A 324 -46.08 -29.04 -6.11
CA LEU A 324 -45.00 -29.38 -5.17
C LEU A 324 -44.45 -30.81 -5.39
N ALA A 325 -45.31 -31.76 -5.83
CA ALA A 325 -44.86 -33.08 -6.17
C ALA A 325 -43.95 -33.11 -7.41
N GLY A 326 -44.25 -32.28 -8.42
CA GLY A 326 -43.37 -32.09 -9.59
C GLY A 326 -42.05 -31.47 -9.21
N ALA A 327 -42.04 -30.48 -8.33
CA ALA A 327 -40.81 -29.90 -7.81
C ALA A 327 -39.93 -30.95 -7.10
N GLU A 328 -40.49 -31.82 -6.26
CA GLU A 328 -39.76 -32.90 -5.59
C GLU A 328 -39.23 -33.94 -6.59
N ALA A 329 -40.00 -34.22 -7.65
CA ALA A 329 -39.57 -35.13 -8.72
C ALA A 329 -38.37 -34.57 -9.50
N VAL A 330 -38.30 -33.25 -9.70
CA VAL A 330 -37.15 -32.58 -10.33
C VAL A 330 -35.89 -32.72 -9.46
N LEU A 331 -36.00 -32.48 -8.16
CA LEU A 331 -34.86 -32.63 -7.24
C LEU A 331 -34.42 -34.11 -7.10
N THR A 332 -35.36 -35.03 -7.13
CA THR A 332 -35.07 -36.48 -7.16
C THR A 332 -34.37 -36.89 -8.47
N SER A 333 -34.79 -36.33 -9.60
CA SER A 333 -34.16 -36.58 -10.91
C SER A 333 -32.71 -36.05 -10.92
N LEU A 334 -32.47 -34.87 -10.34
CA LEU A 334 -31.14 -34.30 -10.21
C LEU A 334 -30.21 -35.25 -9.43
N ALA A 335 -30.68 -35.78 -8.29
CA ALA A 335 -29.90 -36.73 -7.49
C ALA A 335 -29.64 -38.06 -8.24
N ARG A 336 -30.63 -38.61 -9.02
CA ARG A 336 -30.43 -39.80 -9.87
C ARG A 336 -29.41 -39.58 -10.98
N LEU A 337 -29.29 -38.36 -11.48
CA LEU A 337 -28.27 -37.96 -12.43
C LEU A 337 -26.89 -37.69 -11.77
N HIS A 338 -26.74 -37.92 -10.47
CA HIS A 338 -25.53 -37.64 -9.70
C HIS A 338 -25.05 -36.19 -9.85
N ILE A 339 -25.99 -35.24 -9.91
CA ILE A 339 -25.69 -33.79 -9.86
C ILE A 339 -25.99 -33.32 -8.43
N SER A 340 -24.94 -32.91 -7.71
CA SER A 340 -25.07 -32.44 -6.33
C SER A 340 -25.52 -30.99 -6.29
N LEU A 341 -26.76 -30.75 -5.84
CA LEU A 341 -27.27 -29.39 -5.63
C LEU A 341 -26.50 -28.68 -4.51
N ASP A 342 -26.11 -29.41 -3.48
CA ASP A 342 -25.34 -28.83 -2.36
C ASP A 342 -23.97 -28.31 -2.83
N ALA A 343 -23.25 -29.11 -3.64
CA ALA A 343 -21.97 -28.67 -4.21
C ALA A 343 -22.14 -27.42 -5.10
N ILE A 344 -23.18 -27.40 -5.94
CA ILE A 344 -23.50 -26.25 -6.80
C ILE A 344 -23.80 -25.02 -5.96
N THR A 345 -24.56 -25.15 -4.89
CA THR A 345 -24.95 -24.01 -4.06
C THR A 345 -23.77 -23.49 -3.21
N GLU A 346 -22.84 -24.34 -2.77
CA GLU A 346 -21.60 -23.93 -2.13
C GLU A 346 -20.67 -23.18 -3.09
N GLU A 347 -20.49 -23.69 -4.32
CA GLU A 347 -19.74 -22.99 -5.39
C GLU A 347 -20.36 -21.63 -5.66
N LEU A 348 -21.69 -21.53 -5.75
CA LEU A 348 -22.38 -20.25 -6.00
C LEU A 348 -22.26 -19.22 -4.89
N VAL A 349 -22.09 -19.63 -3.62
CA VAL A 349 -21.80 -18.70 -2.52
C VAL A 349 -20.42 -18.10 -2.71
N THR A 350 -19.40 -18.93 -2.96
CA THR A 350 -18.02 -18.50 -3.18
C THR A 350 -17.91 -17.57 -4.39
N ASP A 351 -18.48 -18.00 -5.54
CA ASP A 351 -18.54 -17.18 -6.76
C ASP A 351 -19.31 -15.86 -6.55
N GLY A 352 -20.39 -15.91 -5.75
CA GLY A 352 -21.19 -14.73 -5.43
C GLY A 352 -20.43 -13.70 -4.61
N VAL A 353 -19.67 -14.12 -3.60
CA VAL A 353 -18.78 -13.24 -2.81
C VAL A 353 -17.71 -12.64 -3.69
N GLN A 354 -17.04 -13.45 -4.52
CA GLN A 354 -15.99 -12.96 -5.42
C GLN A 354 -16.53 -11.95 -6.43
N ARG A 355 -17.67 -12.20 -7.07
CA ARG A 355 -18.29 -11.23 -8.00
C ARG A 355 -18.63 -9.90 -7.34
N PHE A 356 -19.12 -9.93 -6.10
CA PHE A 356 -19.37 -8.67 -5.37
C PHE A 356 -18.10 -7.93 -5.04
N ALA A 357 -17.00 -8.64 -4.72
CA ALA A 357 -15.69 -8.04 -4.52
C ALA A 357 -15.15 -7.43 -5.83
N ASP A 358 -15.25 -8.16 -6.95
CA ASP A 358 -14.82 -7.68 -8.27
C ASP A 358 -15.59 -6.42 -8.72
N ASP A 359 -16.89 -6.37 -8.47
CA ASP A 359 -17.71 -5.21 -8.80
C ASP A 359 -17.43 -4.03 -7.86
N ALA A 360 -17.10 -4.29 -6.58
CA ALA A 360 -16.62 -3.26 -5.66
C ALA A 360 -15.25 -2.72 -6.09
N ASP A 361 -14.33 -3.58 -6.53
CA ASP A 361 -13.03 -3.15 -7.07
C ASP A 361 -13.20 -2.23 -8.28
N LYS A 362 -14.09 -2.55 -9.24
CA LYS A 362 -14.39 -1.69 -10.40
C LYS A 362 -14.98 -0.34 -9.97
N LEU A 363 -15.89 -0.36 -9.01
CA LEU A 363 -16.48 0.84 -8.44
C LEU A 363 -15.43 1.72 -7.77
N TYR A 364 -14.61 1.15 -6.90
CA TYR A 364 -13.54 1.88 -6.22
C TYR A 364 -12.47 2.39 -7.19
N ALA A 365 -12.15 1.63 -8.24
CA ALA A 365 -11.28 2.10 -9.31
C ALA A 365 -11.84 3.35 -10.01
N ALA A 366 -13.14 3.36 -10.30
CA ALA A 366 -13.79 4.53 -10.91
C ALA A 366 -13.77 5.75 -9.98
N VAL A 367 -14.06 5.56 -8.69
CA VAL A 367 -14.00 6.64 -7.69
C VAL A 367 -12.56 7.15 -7.52
N ALA A 368 -11.57 6.23 -7.48
CA ALA A 368 -10.15 6.58 -7.37
C ALA A 368 -9.68 7.44 -8.55
N ARG A 369 -10.02 7.05 -9.78
CA ARG A 369 -9.68 7.83 -10.99
C ARG A 369 -10.29 9.22 -10.94
N ARG A 370 -11.58 9.36 -10.62
CA ARG A 370 -12.25 10.64 -10.53
C ARG A 370 -11.71 11.52 -9.42
N ARG A 371 -11.39 10.92 -8.27
CA ARG A 371 -10.72 11.62 -7.17
C ARG A 371 -9.37 12.17 -7.64
N ALA A 372 -8.57 11.37 -8.33
CA ALA A 372 -7.29 11.80 -8.90
C ALA A 372 -7.46 12.93 -9.91
N GLU A 373 -8.47 12.86 -10.80
CA GLU A 373 -8.77 13.94 -11.75
C GLU A 373 -9.15 15.26 -11.08
N VAL A 374 -9.84 15.21 -9.95
CA VAL A 374 -10.21 16.41 -9.16
C VAL A 374 -8.97 17.02 -8.49
N LEU A 375 -8.06 16.18 -7.96
CA LEU A 375 -6.88 16.63 -7.24
C LEU A 375 -5.75 17.09 -8.17
N ASP A 376 -5.52 16.36 -9.25
CA ASP A 376 -4.31 16.44 -10.07
C ASP A 376 -4.60 16.87 -11.52
N GLY A 377 -5.88 16.92 -11.92
CA GLY A 377 -6.29 17.14 -13.31
C GLY A 377 -6.37 15.84 -14.12
N LYS A 378 -6.68 15.98 -15.42
CA LYS A 378 -6.95 14.82 -16.29
C LYS A 378 -5.72 13.97 -16.66
N ALA A 379 -4.52 14.52 -16.57
CA ALA A 379 -3.31 13.78 -16.88
C ALA A 379 -2.87 12.94 -15.67
N PRO A 380 -2.63 11.63 -15.83
CA PRO A 380 -2.20 10.79 -14.71
C PRO A 380 -0.82 11.24 -14.21
N ARG A 381 -0.69 11.32 -12.89
CA ARG A 381 0.59 11.67 -12.26
C ARG A 381 1.65 10.59 -12.40
N GLN A 382 1.24 9.34 -12.41
CA GLN A 382 2.13 8.19 -12.57
C GLN A 382 1.81 7.44 -13.85
N MET A 383 2.82 7.24 -14.68
CA MET A 383 2.74 6.43 -15.89
C MET A 383 3.80 5.34 -15.82
N ILE A 384 3.39 4.08 -15.95
CA ILE A 384 4.28 2.92 -15.91
C ILE A 384 4.32 2.29 -17.30
N MET A 385 5.53 2.17 -17.84
CA MET A 385 5.83 1.36 -19.01
C MET A 385 6.64 0.14 -18.57
N PRO A 386 6.01 -1.02 -18.44
CA PRO A 386 6.68 -2.20 -17.88
C PRO A 386 7.78 -2.79 -18.77
N GLY A 387 7.85 -2.39 -20.03
CA GLY A 387 8.80 -2.94 -20.98
C GLY A 387 8.58 -4.43 -21.23
N PRO A 388 9.66 -5.24 -21.32
CA PRO A 388 9.57 -6.67 -21.61
C PRO A 388 8.80 -7.51 -20.55
N GLY A 389 8.49 -6.93 -19.39
CA GLY A 389 7.78 -7.59 -18.29
C GLY A 389 6.28 -7.28 -18.23
N ALA A 390 5.66 -6.73 -19.27
CA ALA A 390 4.28 -6.21 -19.23
C ALA A 390 3.23 -7.26 -18.80
N GLU A 391 3.33 -8.49 -19.30
CA GLU A 391 2.39 -9.57 -18.95
C GLU A 391 2.55 -9.99 -17.47
N ILE A 392 3.80 -10.11 -17.00
CA ILE A 392 4.10 -10.48 -15.61
C ILE A 392 3.60 -9.37 -14.66
N PHE A 393 3.85 -8.11 -15.02
CA PHE A 393 3.37 -6.95 -14.28
C PHE A 393 1.85 -6.93 -14.17
N ALA A 394 1.13 -7.14 -15.28
CA ALA A 394 -0.33 -7.17 -15.30
C ALA A 394 -0.89 -8.35 -14.48
N ALA A 395 -0.29 -9.54 -14.61
CA ALA A 395 -0.70 -10.72 -13.84
C ALA A 395 -0.47 -10.54 -12.33
N GLU A 396 0.63 -9.89 -11.93
CA GLU A 396 0.92 -9.63 -10.53
C GLU A 396 -0.02 -8.57 -9.92
N LEU A 397 -0.38 -7.52 -10.68
CA LEU A 397 -1.42 -6.57 -10.24
C LEU A 397 -2.76 -7.27 -10.02
N GLU A 398 -3.12 -8.19 -10.92
CA GLU A 398 -4.35 -8.97 -10.77
C GLU A 398 -4.28 -9.91 -9.57
N ARG A 399 -3.18 -10.60 -9.35
CA ARG A 399 -2.97 -11.41 -8.13
C ARG A 399 -3.13 -10.56 -6.85
N TRP A 400 -2.54 -9.37 -6.81
CA TRP A 400 -2.68 -8.44 -5.67
C TRP A 400 -4.13 -8.04 -5.43
N ARG A 401 -4.92 -7.89 -6.51
CA ARG A 401 -6.35 -7.58 -6.44
C ARG A 401 -7.15 -8.78 -5.92
N GLU A 402 -7.01 -9.94 -6.56
CA GLU A 402 -7.78 -11.14 -6.25
C GLU A 402 -7.53 -11.65 -4.83
N GLU A 403 -6.27 -11.70 -4.42
CA GLU A 403 -5.88 -12.14 -3.07
C GLU A 403 -6.06 -11.03 -2.00
N GLY A 404 -6.34 -9.81 -2.41
CA GLY A 404 -6.54 -8.69 -1.49
C GLY A 404 -5.30 -8.28 -0.70
N LEU A 405 -4.12 -8.40 -1.29
CA LEU A 405 -2.83 -8.25 -0.59
C LEU A 405 -2.62 -6.85 0.00
N ILE A 406 -3.13 -5.80 -0.66
CA ILE A 406 -3.07 -4.44 -0.08
C ILE A 406 -3.86 -4.36 1.24
N ARG A 407 -4.93 -5.10 1.39
CA ARG A 407 -5.71 -5.16 2.62
C ARG A 407 -4.94 -5.84 3.75
N LEU A 408 -4.08 -6.84 3.44
CA LEU A 408 -3.17 -7.44 4.42
C LEU A 408 -2.14 -6.41 4.93
N LEU A 409 -1.56 -5.60 4.02
CA LEU A 409 -0.64 -4.53 4.40
C LEU A 409 -1.27 -3.57 5.41
N TRP A 410 -2.47 -3.07 5.11
CA TRP A 410 -3.17 -2.13 6.00
C TRP A 410 -3.68 -2.77 7.29
N ARG A 411 -3.94 -4.09 7.29
CA ARG A 411 -4.21 -4.87 8.52
C ARG A 411 -2.95 -5.22 9.30
N ARG A 412 -1.78 -4.88 8.75
CA ARG A 412 -0.47 -5.17 9.35
C ARG A 412 -0.23 -6.67 9.55
N ASP A 413 -0.63 -7.45 8.57
CA ASP A 413 -0.51 -8.89 8.59
C ASP A 413 0.87 -9.31 8.03
N SER A 414 1.71 -9.91 8.89
CA SER A 414 3.06 -10.35 8.50
C SER A 414 3.04 -11.45 7.43
N ALA A 415 1.90 -12.15 7.25
CA ALA A 415 1.73 -13.15 6.19
C ALA A 415 1.92 -12.58 4.77
N LEU A 416 1.83 -11.25 4.62
CA LEU A 416 2.14 -10.58 3.35
C LEU A 416 3.60 -10.77 2.93
N TRP A 417 4.52 -10.99 3.87
CA TRP A 417 5.96 -11.11 3.61
C TRP A 417 6.48 -12.49 4.00
N THR A 418 7.23 -12.59 5.10
CA THR A 418 7.84 -13.85 5.55
C THR A 418 7.07 -14.52 6.69
N GLY A 419 6.09 -13.83 7.25
CA GLY A 419 5.35 -14.29 8.44
C GLY A 419 6.16 -14.16 9.73
N GLY A 420 7.17 -13.28 9.74
CA GLY A 420 8.04 -13.01 10.89
C GLY A 420 7.51 -11.89 11.79
N GLU A 421 8.35 -10.90 12.08
CA GLU A 421 8.07 -9.79 12.98
C GLU A 421 7.68 -8.49 12.24
N GLU A 422 7.32 -8.56 10.96
CA GLU A 422 7.05 -7.41 10.10
C GLU A 422 5.88 -6.55 10.62
N ASP A 423 4.90 -7.16 11.28
CA ASP A 423 3.76 -6.49 11.91
C ASP A 423 4.17 -5.41 12.93
N ARG A 424 5.34 -5.57 13.55
CA ARG A 424 5.89 -4.63 14.54
C ARG A 424 6.43 -3.34 13.93
N TRP A 425 6.65 -3.29 12.62
CA TRP A 425 7.36 -2.21 11.95
C TRP A 425 6.50 -1.33 11.07
N LEU A 426 5.17 -1.50 11.10
CA LEU A 426 4.21 -0.85 10.21
C LEU A 426 3.59 0.44 10.78
N GLY A 427 4.18 1.03 11.82
CA GLY A 427 3.73 2.30 12.39
C GLY A 427 3.82 3.50 11.45
N TRP A 428 4.63 3.40 10.39
CA TRP A 428 4.76 4.45 9.36
C TRP A 428 3.48 4.65 8.54
N LEU A 429 2.58 3.68 8.48
CA LEU A 429 1.27 3.82 7.84
C LEU A 429 0.42 4.94 8.48
N ASP A 430 0.62 5.23 9.77
CA ASP A 430 -0.12 6.25 10.50
C ASP A 430 0.68 7.57 10.67
N CYS A 431 1.85 7.70 10.04
CA CYS A 431 2.76 8.84 10.27
C CYS A 431 2.10 10.19 10.00
N VAL A 432 1.25 10.28 8.97
CA VAL A 432 0.60 11.55 8.60
C VAL A 432 -0.39 11.99 9.67
N GLU A 433 -1.23 11.06 10.16
CA GLU A 433 -2.19 11.35 11.23
C GLU A 433 -1.49 11.80 12.52
N ARG A 434 -0.48 11.03 12.94
CA ARG A 434 0.34 11.38 14.12
C ARG A 434 1.10 12.69 13.94
N GLY A 435 1.56 12.97 12.74
CA GLY A 435 2.22 14.23 12.40
C GLY A 435 1.28 15.44 12.53
N LEU A 436 0.03 15.28 12.10
CA LEU A 436 -1.01 16.30 12.28
C LEU A 436 -1.32 16.54 13.77
N ASP A 437 -1.36 15.49 14.58
CA ASP A 437 -1.53 15.61 16.04
C ASP A 437 -0.34 16.31 16.71
N ALA A 438 0.86 16.15 16.17
CA ALA A 438 2.07 16.79 16.70
C ALA A 438 2.23 18.27 16.31
N LEU A 439 1.47 18.81 15.35
CA LEU A 439 1.60 20.18 14.83
C LEU A 439 1.64 21.27 15.91
N PRO A 440 0.77 21.26 16.94
CA PRO A 440 0.83 22.30 17.96
C PRO A 440 2.19 22.37 18.68
N ALA A 441 2.77 21.21 19.02
CA ALA A 441 4.06 21.13 19.68
C ALA A 441 5.22 21.57 18.76
N LEU A 442 5.17 21.16 17.48
CA LEU A 442 6.16 21.57 16.48
C LEU A 442 6.14 23.09 16.23
N LYS A 443 4.96 23.69 16.20
CA LYS A 443 4.81 25.15 16.03
C LYS A 443 5.37 25.92 17.23
N ILE A 444 5.05 25.51 18.46
CA ILE A 444 5.61 26.08 19.68
C ILE A 444 7.13 25.98 19.67
N PHE A 445 7.67 24.84 19.23
CA PHE A 445 9.10 24.65 19.12
C PHE A 445 9.74 25.63 18.12
N ALA A 446 9.21 25.72 16.90
CA ALA A 446 9.71 26.63 15.87
C ALA A 446 9.66 28.11 16.28
N ASP A 447 8.55 28.54 16.88
CA ASP A 447 8.38 29.90 17.38
C ASP A 447 9.38 30.20 18.50
N GLY A 448 9.71 29.24 19.37
CA GLY A 448 10.74 29.34 20.39
C GLY A 448 12.13 29.55 19.80
N LEU A 449 12.48 28.91 18.70
CA LEU A 449 13.77 29.10 18.02
C LEU A 449 13.92 30.51 17.42
N LYS A 450 12.86 31.01 16.78
CA LYS A 450 12.82 32.37 16.24
C LYS A 450 13.01 33.41 17.37
N LYS A 451 12.31 33.22 18.49
CA LYS A 451 12.42 34.13 19.66
C LYS A 451 13.82 34.15 20.27
N ASP A 452 14.51 33.00 20.27
CA ASP A 452 15.85 32.88 20.84
C ASP A 452 16.96 33.28 19.86
N GLY A 453 16.60 33.69 18.62
CA GLY A 453 17.55 34.17 17.63
C GLY A 453 18.47 33.07 17.08
N ILE A 454 17.97 31.84 16.96
CA ILE A 454 18.74 30.76 16.36
C ILE A 454 18.93 31.03 14.86
N THR A 455 20.18 31.03 14.40
CA THR A 455 20.60 31.33 13.01
C THR A 455 21.04 30.10 12.25
N ASP A 456 21.40 29.03 12.96
CA ASP A 456 21.88 27.79 12.39
C ASP A 456 21.22 26.58 13.07
N VAL A 457 20.81 25.58 12.30
CA VAL A 457 20.37 24.30 12.77
C VAL A 457 21.30 23.23 12.23
N VAL A 458 21.95 22.50 13.13
CA VAL A 458 22.83 21.37 12.80
C VAL A 458 22.17 20.09 13.19
N LEU A 459 21.92 19.22 12.21
CA LEU A 459 21.42 17.87 12.42
C LEU A 459 22.60 16.89 12.54
N LEU A 460 22.73 16.25 13.70
CA LEU A 460 23.70 15.20 14.00
C LEU A 460 22.98 13.86 13.95
N GLY A 461 23.09 13.14 12.83
CA GLY A 461 22.34 11.90 12.63
C GLY A 461 22.93 11.05 11.53
N MET A 462 22.50 9.77 11.45
CA MET A 462 22.93 8.82 10.42
C MET A 462 21.73 8.14 9.79
N GLY A 463 21.81 7.87 8.48
CA GLY A 463 20.77 7.15 7.74
C GLY A 463 19.39 7.79 7.90
N GLY A 464 18.38 7.00 8.32
CA GLY A 464 17.01 7.49 8.50
C GLY A 464 16.85 8.63 9.52
N SER A 465 17.85 8.86 10.37
CA SER A 465 17.86 10.01 11.29
C SER A 465 18.39 11.31 10.66
N SER A 466 18.80 11.29 9.38
CA SER A 466 19.39 12.44 8.68
C SER A 466 18.89 12.61 7.25
N LEU A 467 18.84 11.54 6.45
CA LEU A 467 18.62 11.61 5.00
C LEU A 467 17.26 12.23 4.63
N GLY A 468 16.18 11.83 5.30
CA GLY A 468 14.86 12.41 5.05
C GLY A 468 14.80 13.91 5.37
N ALA A 469 15.45 14.33 6.44
CA ALA A 469 15.54 15.73 6.81
C ALA A 469 16.40 16.55 5.81
N GLU A 470 17.49 15.96 5.30
CA GLU A 470 18.31 16.57 4.23
C GLU A 470 17.47 16.80 2.97
N VAL A 471 16.68 15.79 2.57
CA VAL A 471 15.78 15.91 1.41
C VAL A 471 14.77 17.03 1.60
N LEU A 472 14.10 17.09 2.76
CA LEU A 472 13.14 18.16 3.06
C LEU A 472 13.80 19.54 3.02
N ALA A 473 14.94 19.70 3.67
CA ALA A 473 15.67 20.96 3.71
C ALA A 473 16.18 21.41 2.33
N THR A 474 16.67 20.47 1.51
CA THR A 474 17.23 20.77 0.19
C THR A 474 16.13 21.06 -0.83
N THR A 475 15.03 20.29 -0.78
CA THR A 475 13.92 20.40 -1.74
C THR A 475 13.01 21.60 -1.45
N LEU A 476 12.71 21.83 -0.17
CA LEU A 476 11.78 22.89 0.25
C LEU A 476 12.47 24.20 0.61
N GLY A 477 13.76 24.13 0.88
CA GLY A 477 14.51 25.28 1.37
C GLY A 477 14.18 25.61 2.83
N ARG A 478 14.36 26.87 3.19
CA ARG A 478 14.01 27.42 4.49
C ARG A 478 13.12 28.63 4.31
N ASP A 479 12.37 29.01 5.35
CA ASP A 479 11.77 30.35 5.41
C ASP A 479 12.88 31.42 5.25
N ALA A 480 12.58 32.51 4.55
CA ALA A 480 13.53 33.59 4.28
C ALA A 480 14.20 34.14 5.59
N SER A 481 13.45 34.11 6.69
CA SER A 481 13.91 34.47 8.03
C SER A 481 14.37 33.29 8.89
N GLY A 482 14.29 32.06 8.38
CA GLY A 482 14.63 30.84 9.10
C GLY A 482 16.14 30.60 9.20
N PRO A 483 16.55 29.69 10.10
CA PRO A 483 17.96 29.35 10.28
C PRO A 483 18.54 28.61 9.08
N ARG A 484 19.86 28.67 8.90
CA ARG A 484 20.55 27.83 7.90
C ARG A 484 20.59 26.39 8.37
N PHE A 485 20.39 25.48 7.46
CA PHE A 485 20.46 24.03 7.74
C PHE A 485 21.86 23.50 7.45
N HIS A 486 22.39 22.74 8.37
CA HIS A 486 23.59 21.96 8.21
C HIS A 486 23.34 20.54 8.66
N MET A 487 23.90 19.57 7.96
CA MET A 487 23.84 18.18 8.36
C MET A 487 25.24 17.62 8.53
N LEU A 488 25.46 16.88 9.60
CA LEU A 488 26.67 16.13 9.82
C LEU A 488 26.32 14.66 10.04
N ASP A 489 26.76 13.85 9.10
CA ASP A 489 26.63 12.39 9.10
C ASP A 489 27.97 11.72 8.73
N SER A 490 29.03 12.29 9.21
CA SER A 490 30.40 11.85 8.94
C SER A 490 31.27 11.96 10.19
N THR A 491 32.22 11.06 10.30
CA THR A 491 33.33 11.11 11.25
C THR A 491 34.61 11.66 10.62
N ASP A 492 34.54 12.21 9.40
CA ASP A 492 35.69 12.81 8.74
C ASP A 492 36.11 14.14 9.45
N PRO A 493 37.37 14.26 9.93
CA PRO A 493 37.82 15.45 10.67
C PRO A 493 37.71 16.75 9.86
N ALA A 494 37.99 16.70 8.56
CA ALA A 494 37.92 17.90 7.72
C ALA A 494 36.47 18.39 7.55
N GLN A 495 35.52 17.46 7.45
CA GLN A 495 34.09 17.79 7.36
C GLN A 495 33.55 18.38 8.67
N ILE A 496 33.99 17.86 9.82
CA ILE A 496 33.66 18.42 11.15
C ILE A 496 34.22 19.83 11.31
N ALA A 497 35.49 20.02 10.95
CA ALA A 497 36.15 21.35 11.02
C ALA A 497 35.47 22.36 10.09
N ALA A 498 35.11 21.96 8.88
CA ALA A 498 34.39 22.79 7.92
C ALA A 498 33.00 23.21 8.45
N LEU A 499 32.24 22.29 9.06
CA LEU A 499 30.98 22.62 9.71
C LEU A 499 31.19 23.62 10.86
N GLU A 500 32.14 23.38 11.76
CA GLU A 500 32.38 24.28 12.90
C GLU A 500 32.76 25.69 12.43
N ALA A 501 33.54 25.80 11.35
CA ALA A 501 33.91 27.09 10.76
C ALA A 501 32.70 27.82 10.09
N ALA A 502 31.67 27.07 9.64
CA ALA A 502 30.52 27.65 8.95
C ALA A 502 29.42 28.16 9.89
N ILE A 503 29.44 27.79 11.17
CA ILE A 503 28.37 28.09 12.14
C ILE A 503 28.83 29.04 13.23
N THR A 504 27.88 29.68 13.92
CA THR A 504 28.13 30.47 15.15
C THR A 504 27.58 29.72 16.35
N LEU A 505 28.43 29.06 17.14
CA LEU A 505 28.02 28.14 18.22
C LEU A 505 26.99 28.77 19.19
N LYS A 506 27.04 30.09 19.45
CA LYS A 506 26.11 30.78 20.36
C LYS A 506 24.71 30.98 19.82
N SER A 507 24.50 30.82 18.53
CA SER A 507 23.18 30.90 17.86
C SER A 507 22.86 29.65 17.05
N THR A 508 23.50 28.52 17.35
CA THR A 508 23.30 27.26 16.69
C THR A 508 22.47 26.32 17.57
N LEU A 509 21.43 25.70 16.97
CA LEU A 509 20.71 24.56 17.54
C LEU A 509 21.31 23.26 17.00
N PHE A 510 21.66 22.36 17.89
CA PHE A 510 22.09 21.00 17.57
C PHE A 510 20.93 20.02 17.78
N ILE A 511 20.47 19.36 16.72
CA ILE A 511 19.48 18.29 16.78
C ILE A 511 20.23 16.96 16.74
N VAL A 512 20.29 16.26 17.87
CA VAL A 512 20.89 14.92 17.97
C VAL A 512 19.83 13.91 17.67
N ALA A 513 19.93 13.25 16.52
CA ALA A 513 18.93 12.27 16.06
C ALA A 513 19.52 10.87 16.02
N SER A 514 19.00 9.99 16.87
CA SER A 514 19.38 8.56 16.90
C SER A 514 18.21 7.75 17.47
N LYS A 515 17.61 6.90 16.63
CA LYS A 515 16.46 6.07 17.02
C LYS A 515 16.78 5.18 18.22
N SER A 516 17.81 4.36 18.13
CA SER A 516 18.27 3.49 19.23
C SER A 516 18.91 4.26 20.39
N GLY A 517 19.37 5.48 20.14
CA GLY A 517 20.17 6.26 21.07
C GLY A 517 21.57 5.71 21.35
N THR A 518 22.06 4.75 20.55
CA THR A 518 23.36 4.07 20.72
C THR A 518 24.23 4.11 19.46
N THR A 519 23.79 4.82 18.41
CA THR A 519 24.56 4.99 17.18
C THR A 519 25.84 5.75 17.48
N LEU A 520 26.98 5.22 17.04
CA LEU A 520 28.31 5.73 17.41
C LEU A 520 28.53 7.16 16.96
N GLU A 521 28.31 7.46 15.69
CA GLU A 521 28.64 8.74 15.07
C GLU A 521 27.88 9.91 15.69
N PRO A 522 26.54 9.88 15.84
CA PRO A 522 25.79 10.95 16.52
C PRO A 522 26.24 11.15 17.96
N GLU A 523 26.62 10.09 18.68
CA GLU A 523 27.13 10.21 20.05
C GLU A 523 28.50 10.92 20.09
N LEU A 524 29.42 10.59 19.20
CA LEU A 524 30.73 11.26 19.13
C LEU A 524 30.60 12.72 18.74
N MET A 525 29.78 13.01 17.71
CA MET A 525 29.49 14.38 17.28
C MET A 525 28.82 15.20 18.41
N ARG A 526 27.86 14.58 19.11
CA ARG A 526 27.19 15.17 20.28
C ARG A 526 28.20 15.56 21.35
N ARG A 527 29.12 14.65 21.74
CA ARG A 527 30.17 14.95 22.75
C ARG A 527 31.04 16.12 22.33
N TYR A 528 31.45 16.13 21.08
CA TYR A 528 32.28 17.21 20.55
C TYR A 528 31.57 18.56 20.63
N PHE A 529 30.40 18.68 20.03
CA PHE A 529 29.69 19.94 19.99
C PHE A 529 29.10 20.36 21.33
N PHE A 530 28.76 19.42 22.22
CA PHE A 530 28.31 19.70 23.56
C PHE A 530 29.43 20.35 24.41
N ALA A 531 30.64 19.83 24.34
CA ALA A 531 31.81 20.41 24.97
C ALA A 531 32.15 21.79 24.40
N ARG A 532 31.98 22.01 23.08
CA ARG A 532 32.27 23.27 22.39
C ARG A 532 31.21 24.35 22.63
N SER A 533 29.93 23.96 22.68
CA SER A 533 28.81 24.91 22.87
C SER A 533 28.70 25.40 24.33
N GLY A 534 28.92 24.52 25.29
CA GLY A 534 28.77 24.80 26.72
C GLY A 534 27.34 25.14 27.17
N ASN A 535 26.32 24.95 26.29
CA ASN A 535 24.93 25.30 26.58
C ASN A 535 23.96 24.18 26.17
N SER A 536 23.43 23.48 27.15
CA SER A 536 22.49 22.37 26.91
C SER A 536 21.18 22.81 26.25
N LYS A 537 20.78 24.08 26.35
CA LYS A 537 19.57 24.60 25.70
C LYS A 537 19.72 24.78 24.19
N HIS A 538 20.90 24.64 23.66
CA HIS A 538 21.18 24.56 22.24
C HIS A 538 21.05 23.12 21.68
N PHE A 539 20.68 22.17 22.52
CA PHE A 539 20.51 20.77 22.12
C PHE A 539 19.06 20.31 22.20
N VAL A 540 18.69 19.53 21.21
CA VAL A 540 17.42 18.78 21.10
C VAL A 540 17.76 17.34 20.79
N ALA A 541 17.02 16.41 21.35
CA ALA A 541 17.14 14.99 21.01
C ALA A 541 15.89 14.51 20.27
N ILE A 542 16.11 13.67 19.24
CA ILE A 542 15.06 12.88 18.60
C ILE A 542 15.45 11.41 18.76
N THR A 543 14.68 10.64 19.54
CA THR A 543 15.05 9.27 19.91
C THR A 543 13.88 8.50 20.45
N ASP A 544 13.97 7.16 20.41
CA ASP A 544 12.90 6.30 20.96
C ASP A 544 12.82 6.42 22.50
N PRO A 545 11.61 6.32 23.06
CA PRO A 545 11.40 6.33 24.49
C PRO A 545 12.16 5.20 25.20
N GLY A 546 12.89 5.56 26.27
CA GLY A 546 13.71 4.65 27.05
C GLY A 546 15.15 4.49 26.56
N SER A 547 15.53 5.14 25.45
CA SER A 547 16.88 5.07 24.88
C SER A 547 17.96 5.69 25.78
N ALA A 548 19.23 5.39 25.46
CA ALA A 548 20.38 6.02 26.14
C ALA A 548 20.40 7.53 25.88
N LEU A 549 20.12 7.97 24.65
CA LEU A 549 20.11 9.39 24.29
C LEU A 549 19.00 10.15 25.04
N GLU A 550 17.80 9.55 25.22
CA GLU A 550 16.74 10.18 26.02
C GLU A 550 17.21 10.46 27.47
N LYS A 551 17.88 9.47 28.08
CA LYS A 551 18.41 9.59 29.45
C LYS A 551 19.46 10.70 29.54
N ILE A 552 20.39 10.74 28.60
CA ILE A 552 21.42 11.78 28.52
C ILE A 552 20.78 13.16 28.35
N ALA A 553 19.85 13.30 27.38
CA ALA A 553 19.21 14.58 27.11
C ALA A 553 18.43 15.15 28.30
N LYS A 554 17.75 14.27 29.06
CA LYS A 554 17.05 14.64 30.30
C LYS A 554 18.03 15.02 31.40
N ALA A 555 19.12 14.26 31.60
CA ALA A 555 20.14 14.52 32.61
C ALA A 555 20.89 15.82 32.34
N ASP A 556 21.27 16.06 31.09
CA ASP A 556 21.98 17.27 30.68
C ASP A 556 21.06 18.52 30.54
N GLY A 557 19.74 18.32 30.64
CA GLY A 557 18.75 19.39 30.60
C GLY A 557 18.61 20.02 29.21
N TYR A 558 18.53 19.20 28.14
CA TYR A 558 18.33 19.68 26.76
C TYR A 558 17.06 20.54 26.63
N ARG A 559 16.97 21.32 25.56
CA ARG A 559 15.81 22.18 25.26
C ARG A 559 14.53 21.36 25.13
N ALA A 560 14.58 20.25 24.37
CA ALA A 560 13.47 19.33 24.15
C ALA A 560 13.96 17.92 23.83
N VAL A 561 13.08 16.96 24.06
CA VAL A 561 13.24 15.59 23.60
C VAL A 561 11.96 15.21 22.85
N PHE A 562 12.11 14.92 21.57
CA PHE A 562 11.01 14.43 20.73
C PHE A 562 11.08 12.91 20.64
N ALA A 563 9.97 12.27 21.00
CA ALA A 563 9.88 10.82 21.02
C ALA A 563 9.82 10.25 19.60
N GLY A 564 10.68 9.28 19.30
CA GLY A 564 10.55 8.42 18.14
C GLY A 564 9.44 7.38 18.35
N GLU A 565 9.06 6.72 17.26
CA GLU A 565 8.08 5.63 17.28
C GLU A 565 8.79 4.29 17.15
N LYS A 566 8.64 3.41 18.15
CA LYS A 566 9.31 2.09 18.15
C LYS A 566 8.88 1.21 16.98
N SER A 567 7.65 1.36 16.53
CA SER A 567 7.06 0.61 15.43
C SER A 567 7.44 1.10 14.04
N ILE A 568 8.41 2.02 13.93
CA ILE A 568 8.86 2.57 12.65
C ILE A 568 10.35 2.33 12.50
N GLY A 569 10.78 1.65 11.45
CA GLY A 569 12.18 1.54 11.08
C GLY A 569 12.81 2.88 10.68
N GLY A 570 14.13 3.08 10.89
CA GLY A 570 14.79 4.36 10.61
C GLY A 570 14.53 4.89 9.19
N ARG A 571 14.65 4.06 8.16
CA ARG A 571 14.43 4.43 6.76
C ARG A 571 12.99 4.78 6.38
N TYR A 572 12.01 4.37 7.21
CA TYR A 572 10.58 4.71 7.08
C TYR A 572 10.15 5.87 7.99
N SER A 573 11.10 6.60 8.61
CA SER A 573 10.78 7.58 9.65
C SER A 573 10.72 9.04 9.18
N VAL A 574 10.85 9.31 7.88
CA VAL A 574 10.91 10.69 7.35
C VAL A 574 9.66 11.51 7.66
N LEU A 575 8.49 10.90 7.68
CA LEU A 575 7.21 11.54 8.01
C LEU A 575 6.88 11.51 9.51
N SER A 576 7.86 11.14 10.35
CA SER A 576 7.79 11.22 11.82
C SER A 576 8.61 12.41 12.35
N HIS A 577 8.78 12.49 13.67
CA HIS A 577 9.63 13.53 14.29
C HIS A 577 11.04 13.62 13.69
N PHE A 578 11.58 12.53 13.12
CA PHE A 578 12.91 12.53 12.50
C PHE A 578 13.02 13.46 11.29
N GLY A 579 11.96 13.61 10.51
CA GLY A 579 11.91 14.61 9.43
C GLY A 579 11.16 15.88 9.82
N LEU A 580 10.05 15.76 10.59
CA LEU A 580 9.17 16.89 10.88
C LEU A 580 9.78 17.92 11.86
N VAL A 581 10.59 17.48 12.85
CA VAL A 581 11.25 18.40 13.80
C VAL A 581 12.30 19.27 13.09
N PRO A 582 13.24 18.73 12.30
CA PRO A 582 14.14 19.54 11.49
C PRO A 582 13.40 20.46 10.51
N ALA A 583 12.37 19.96 9.82
CA ALA A 583 11.56 20.77 8.89
C ALA A 583 10.89 21.95 9.60
N SER A 584 10.29 21.70 10.76
CA SER A 584 9.67 22.75 11.58
C SER A 584 10.70 23.78 12.06
N ALA A 585 11.90 23.34 12.47
CA ALA A 585 12.98 24.22 12.87
C ALA A 585 13.41 25.19 11.75
N LEU A 586 13.32 24.77 10.49
CA LEU A 586 13.61 25.57 9.30
C LEU A 586 12.46 26.50 8.88
N GLY A 587 11.31 26.41 9.53
CA GLY A 587 10.12 27.18 9.17
C GLY A 587 9.39 26.64 7.94
N ILE A 588 9.61 25.38 7.57
CA ILE A 588 8.86 24.70 6.51
C ILE A 588 7.40 24.55 6.97
N ASP A 589 6.44 24.75 6.05
CA ASP A 589 5.01 24.55 6.31
C ASP A 589 4.68 23.05 6.42
N VAL A 590 4.92 22.50 7.62
CA VAL A 590 4.70 21.09 7.94
C VAL A 590 3.22 20.72 7.86
N GLU A 591 2.31 21.63 8.22
CA GLU A 591 0.88 21.40 8.13
C GLU A 591 0.45 21.16 6.67
N ARG A 592 0.89 22.02 5.77
CA ARG A 592 0.61 21.90 4.34
C ARG A 592 1.27 20.67 3.72
N LEU A 593 2.51 20.37 4.13
CA LEU A 593 3.23 19.17 3.72
C LEU A 593 2.43 17.90 4.06
N LEU A 594 1.99 17.79 5.32
CA LEU A 594 1.22 16.63 5.80
C LEU A 594 -0.17 16.55 5.15
N ALA A 595 -0.86 17.67 4.97
CA ALA A 595 -2.15 17.70 4.29
C ALA A 595 -2.05 17.18 2.84
N LEU A 596 -1.01 17.58 2.10
CA LEU A 596 -0.74 17.04 0.76
C LEU A 596 -0.35 15.56 0.80
N THR A 597 0.46 15.16 1.79
CA THR A 597 0.86 13.76 1.96
C THR A 597 -0.35 12.86 2.23
N GLY A 598 -1.32 13.32 3.00
CA GLY A 598 -2.58 12.63 3.27
C GLY A 598 -3.33 12.22 2.00
N GLN A 599 -3.24 13.02 0.93
CA GLN A 599 -3.83 12.66 -0.37
C GLN A 599 -3.20 11.39 -0.94
N MET A 600 -1.89 11.17 -0.75
CA MET A 600 -1.19 9.95 -1.18
C MET A 600 -1.54 8.78 -0.27
N VAL A 601 -1.66 9.00 1.04
CA VAL A 601 -2.13 7.96 1.99
C VAL A 601 -3.49 7.44 1.54
N HIS A 602 -4.44 8.33 1.23
CA HIS A 602 -5.75 7.94 0.70
C HIS A 602 -5.68 7.27 -0.68
N GLY A 603 -4.76 7.71 -1.55
CA GLY A 603 -4.52 7.09 -2.87
C GLY A 603 -3.89 5.70 -2.78
N CYS A 604 -3.20 5.40 -1.67
CA CYS A 604 -2.62 4.10 -1.38
C CYS A 604 -3.46 3.25 -0.41
N GLY A 605 -4.71 3.66 -0.13
CA GLY A 605 -5.59 3.01 0.84
C GLY A 605 -5.94 1.57 0.52
N ALA A 606 -6.41 0.83 1.52
CA ALA A 606 -6.72 -0.61 1.47
C ALA A 606 -7.78 -1.00 0.43
N THR A 607 -8.65 -0.06 0.06
CA THR A 607 -9.77 -0.25 -0.88
C THR A 607 -9.45 0.24 -2.29
N VAL A 608 -8.30 0.89 -2.50
CA VAL A 608 -7.87 1.32 -3.84
C VAL A 608 -7.31 0.12 -4.60
N PRO A 609 -7.89 -0.27 -5.73
CA PRO A 609 -7.40 -1.40 -6.50
C PRO A 609 -5.95 -1.21 -6.95
N PRO A 610 -5.15 -2.29 -7.05
CA PRO A 610 -3.72 -2.22 -7.31
C PRO A 610 -3.31 -1.39 -8.53
N ALA A 611 -4.10 -1.43 -9.59
CA ALA A 611 -3.82 -0.68 -10.83
C ALA A 611 -3.96 0.85 -10.65
N GLU A 612 -4.87 1.29 -9.80
CA GLU A 612 -5.12 2.70 -9.45
C GLU A 612 -4.35 3.15 -8.21
N ASN A 613 -3.71 2.23 -7.49
CA ASN A 613 -2.94 2.50 -6.29
C ASN A 613 -1.49 2.82 -6.65
N PRO A 614 -1.06 4.08 -6.53
CA PRO A 614 0.25 4.49 -7.05
C PRO A 614 1.43 3.81 -6.34
N GLY A 615 1.32 3.55 -5.04
CA GLY A 615 2.37 2.86 -4.29
C GLY A 615 2.44 1.37 -4.64
N VAL A 616 1.29 0.70 -4.74
CA VAL A 616 1.23 -0.73 -5.10
C VAL A 616 1.71 -0.93 -6.53
N ALA A 617 1.22 -0.15 -7.49
CA ALA A 617 1.62 -0.28 -8.89
C ALA A 617 3.14 -0.09 -9.08
N LEU A 618 3.74 0.90 -8.39
CA LEU A 618 5.19 1.11 -8.38
C LEU A 618 5.92 -0.08 -7.74
N GLY A 619 5.43 -0.60 -6.61
CA GLY A 619 6.05 -1.73 -5.92
C GLY A 619 5.99 -3.03 -6.75
N VAL A 620 4.86 -3.30 -7.40
CA VAL A 620 4.72 -4.42 -8.34
C VAL A 620 5.68 -4.27 -9.51
N PHE A 621 5.81 -3.05 -10.08
CA PHE A 621 6.78 -2.78 -11.13
C PHE A 621 8.22 -3.07 -10.68
N LEU A 622 8.63 -2.61 -9.51
CA LEU A 622 9.98 -2.82 -8.99
C LEU A 622 10.23 -4.31 -8.65
N GLY A 623 9.30 -4.96 -7.95
CA GLY A 623 9.43 -6.34 -7.51
C GLY A 623 9.48 -7.34 -8.66
N THR A 624 8.58 -7.22 -9.64
CA THR A 624 8.55 -8.12 -10.81
C THR A 624 9.77 -7.95 -11.72
N ASN A 625 10.27 -6.72 -11.87
CA ASN A 625 11.49 -6.46 -12.60
C ASN A 625 12.71 -7.04 -11.87
N ALA A 626 12.80 -6.93 -10.54
CA ALA A 626 13.87 -7.55 -9.76
C ALA A 626 13.89 -9.07 -9.93
N GLN A 627 12.74 -9.74 -9.85
CA GLN A 627 12.63 -11.18 -10.12
C GLN A 627 13.05 -11.57 -11.55
N ALA A 628 12.85 -10.67 -12.50
CA ALA A 628 13.28 -10.85 -13.89
C ALA A 628 14.75 -10.48 -14.14
N GLY A 629 15.55 -10.22 -13.10
CA GLY A 629 16.96 -9.86 -13.19
C GLY A 629 17.23 -8.40 -13.56
N ARG A 630 16.21 -7.54 -13.54
CA ARG A 630 16.33 -6.09 -13.71
C ARG A 630 16.25 -5.41 -12.36
N ASP A 631 17.32 -5.54 -11.59
CA ASP A 631 17.40 -5.13 -10.19
C ASP A 631 18.11 -3.78 -9.97
N LYS A 632 18.62 -3.12 -11.02
CA LYS A 632 19.25 -1.80 -10.93
C LYS A 632 18.21 -0.71 -11.18
N VAL A 633 17.83 -0.01 -10.12
CA VAL A 633 16.84 1.06 -10.15
C VAL A 633 17.52 2.40 -10.38
N THR A 634 17.52 2.87 -11.63
CA THR A 634 18.10 4.17 -11.99
C THR A 634 17.10 5.28 -11.68
N ILE A 635 17.44 6.11 -10.70
CA ILE A 635 16.61 7.20 -10.19
C ILE A 635 17.06 8.49 -10.86
N ILE A 636 16.19 9.08 -11.66
CA ILE A 636 16.37 10.37 -12.31
C ILE A 636 15.34 11.32 -11.70
N ALA A 637 15.79 12.46 -11.20
CA ALA A 637 14.90 13.46 -10.63
C ALA A 637 15.23 14.85 -11.18
N SER A 638 14.21 15.67 -11.37
CA SER A 638 14.42 17.08 -11.73
C SER A 638 15.38 17.75 -10.75
N PRO A 639 16.23 18.71 -11.18
CA PRO A 639 17.27 19.27 -10.33
C PRO A 639 16.81 19.76 -8.95
N GLY A 640 15.60 20.34 -8.87
CA GLY A 640 15.02 20.79 -7.59
C GLY A 640 14.58 19.66 -6.65
N MET A 641 14.64 18.39 -7.09
CA MET A 641 14.28 17.20 -6.31
C MET A 641 15.42 16.17 -6.22
N ALA A 642 16.60 16.46 -6.78
CA ALA A 642 17.68 15.49 -6.89
C ALA A 642 18.10 14.86 -5.55
N ALA A 643 17.94 15.58 -4.45
CA ALA A 643 18.24 15.09 -3.10
C ALA A 643 17.44 13.84 -2.70
N ILE A 644 16.25 13.61 -3.26
CA ILE A 644 15.44 12.42 -2.95
C ILE A 644 16.19 11.12 -3.25
N GLY A 645 17.11 11.14 -4.23
CA GLY A 645 17.93 9.99 -4.59
C GLY A 645 18.67 9.38 -3.40
N ALA A 646 19.26 10.20 -2.52
CA ALA A 646 19.99 9.73 -1.35
C ALA A 646 19.09 9.01 -0.32
N TRP A 647 17.85 9.46 -0.14
CA TRP A 647 16.90 8.78 0.72
C TRP A 647 16.38 7.49 0.08
N LEU A 648 16.13 7.49 -1.24
CA LEU A 648 15.72 6.29 -1.99
C LEU A 648 16.84 5.23 -2.00
N GLU A 649 18.11 5.64 -2.04
CA GLU A 649 19.23 4.72 -1.86
C GLU A 649 19.13 3.95 -0.55
N GLN A 650 18.82 4.64 0.55
CA GLN A 650 18.62 3.96 1.82
C GLN A 650 17.37 3.09 1.79
N LEU A 651 16.23 3.66 1.42
CA LEU A 651 14.96 2.96 1.49
C LEU A 651 15.01 1.64 0.71
N LEU A 652 15.45 1.67 -0.55
CA LEU A 652 15.45 0.49 -1.41
C LEU A 652 16.56 -0.50 -1.01
N ALA A 653 17.80 -0.03 -0.86
CA ALA A 653 18.94 -0.90 -0.58
C ALA A 653 18.85 -1.59 0.77
N GLU A 654 18.52 -0.86 1.83
CA GLU A 654 18.46 -1.39 3.18
C GLU A 654 17.24 -2.31 3.38
N SER A 655 16.11 -2.00 2.71
CA SER A 655 14.91 -2.83 2.80
C SER A 655 15.00 -4.12 2.00
N THR A 656 15.66 -4.12 0.84
CA THR A 656 15.60 -5.25 -0.08
C THR A 656 16.89 -6.06 -0.18
N GLY A 657 18.03 -5.52 0.23
CA GLY A 657 19.35 -6.10 0.03
C GLY A 657 19.69 -7.24 0.99
N LYS A 658 19.05 -8.41 0.87
CA LYS A 658 19.16 -9.54 1.80
C LYS A 658 19.09 -10.87 1.10
N HIS A 659 19.71 -11.89 1.71
CA HIS A 659 19.64 -13.28 1.25
C HIS A 659 20.00 -13.46 -0.23
N GLY A 660 20.89 -12.60 -0.74
CA GLY A 660 21.33 -12.63 -2.14
C GLY A 660 20.36 -11.96 -3.12
N HIS A 661 19.34 -11.31 -2.62
CA HIS A 661 18.38 -10.51 -3.39
C HIS A 661 18.54 -9.01 -3.09
N GLY A 662 17.91 -8.14 -3.90
CA GLY A 662 17.80 -6.73 -3.60
C GLY A 662 17.65 -5.85 -4.82
N LEU A 663 17.03 -4.70 -4.61
CA LEU A 663 17.03 -3.58 -5.54
C LEU A 663 18.31 -2.77 -5.29
N ILE A 664 19.07 -2.52 -6.32
CA ILE A 664 20.30 -1.72 -6.28
C ILE A 664 19.96 -0.33 -6.80
N PRO A 665 19.76 0.66 -5.91
CA PRO A 665 19.43 2.01 -6.32
C PRO A 665 20.64 2.70 -6.92
N ILE A 666 20.42 3.34 -8.06
CA ILE A 666 21.43 4.11 -8.81
C ILE A 666 20.94 5.56 -8.87
N ALA A 667 21.31 6.35 -7.88
CA ALA A 667 20.94 7.75 -7.82
C ALA A 667 22.04 8.65 -8.40
N ASN A 668 21.61 9.77 -9.00
CA ASN A 668 22.50 10.82 -9.53
C ASN A 668 23.60 10.30 -10.48
N GLU A 669 23.36 9.21 -11.18
CA GLU A 669 24.31 8.69 -12.15
C GLU A 669 24.39 9.64 -13.35
N PRO A 670 25.59 10.00 -13.82
CA PRO A 670 25.74 10.83 -15.01
C PRO A 670 24.99 10.23 -16.21
N PRO A 671 24.20 11.00 -16.96
CA PRO A 671 23.44 10.46 -18.10
C PRO A 671 24.36 10.01 -19.22
N ILE A 672 23.98 8.90 -19.87
CA ILE A 672 24.61 8.40 -21.09
C ILE A 672 23.54 8.19 -22.18
N GLU A 673 23.95 7.85 -23.41
CA GLU A 673 23.02 7.52 -24.48
C GLU A 673 22.09 6.35 -24.08
N ALA A 674 20.79 6.46 -24.41
CA ALA A 674 19.76 5.49 -24.00
C ALA A 674 20.12 4.03 -24.37
N GLY A 675 20.73 3.83 -25.54
CA GLY A 675 21.18 2.52 -26.02
C GLY A 675 22.45 1.97 -25.35
N ALA A 676 23.12 2.76 -24.50
CA ALA A 676 24.31 2.35 -23.78
C ALA A 676 24.04 1.76 -22.40
N TYR A 677 22.83 1.95 -21.87
CA TYR A 677 22.44 1.34 -20.60
C TYR A 677 22.27 -0.17 -20.73
N SER A 678 22.74 -0.92 -19.73
CA SER A 678 22.57 -2.38 -19.65
C SER A 678 21.09 -2.80 -19.50
N GLU A 679 20.79 -4.06 -19.87
CA GLU A 679 19.43 -4.59 -19.89
C GLU A 679 18.83 -4.85 -18.49
N ASP A 680 19.67 -4.87 -17.46
CA ASP A 680 19.32 -5.14 -16.07
C ASP A 680 18.82 -3.91 -15.30
N ARG A 681 18.47 -2.83 -16.03
CA ARG A 681 18.02 -1.57 -15.46
C ARG A 681 16.54 -1.34 -15.61
N VAL A 682 15.96 -0.72 -14.59
CA VAL A 682 14.67 -0.02 -14.61
C VAL A 682 14.90 1.46 -14.33
N PHE A 683 14.02 2.32 -14.85
CA PHE A 683 14.18 3.77 -14.74
C PHE A 683 12.98 4.36 -14.01
N VAL A 684 13.27 5.18 -13.00
CA VAL A 684 12.25 5.95 -12.26
C VAL A 684 12.56 7.44 -12.43
N TYR A 685 11.67 8.15 -13.07
CA TYR A 685 11.80 9.58 -13.32
C TYR A 685 10.79 10.41 -12.53
N LEU A 686 11.30 11.26 -11.63
CA LEU A 686 10.51 12.23 -10.88
C LEU A 686 10.61 13.59 -11.55
N ALA A 687 9.58 13.97 -12.29
CA ALA A 687 9.50 15.21 -13.04
C ALA A 687 8.79 16.30 -12.21
N LEU A 688 9.50 17.31 -11.77
CA LEU A 688 8.92 18.47 -11.09
C LEU A 688 8.30 19.42 -12.11
N ASN A 689 7.02 19.75 -11.95
CA ASN A 689 6.33 20.70 -12.81
C ASN A 689 7.02 22.08 -12.78
N GLY A 690 7.37 22.60 -13.94
CA GLY A 690 8.11 23.86 -14.09
C GLY A 690 9.60 23.75 -13.75
N GLY A 691 10.10 22.58 -13.32
CA GLY A 691 11.51 22.35 -13.00
C GLY A 691 12.15 21.21 -13.79
N ALA A 692 11.48 20.68 -14.82
CA ALA A 692 11.99 19.60 -15.65
C ALA A 692 13.24 20.00 -16.44
N ASP A 693 14.25 19.11 -16.46
CA ASP A 693 15.44 19.29 -17.29
C ASP A 693 15.18 18.75 -18.70
N PRO A 694 15.33 19.58 -19.76
CA PRO A 694 15.12 19.11 -21.14
C PRO A 694 16.03 17.96 -21.57
N ALA A 695 17.22 17.81 -20.97
CA ALA A 695 18.12 16.69 -21.27
C ALA A 695 17.57 15.37 -20.67
N GLN A 696 17.09 15.43 -19.43
CA GLN A 696 16.43 14.31 -18.77
C GLN A 696 15.16 13.90 -19.53
N GLU A 697 14.33 14.85 -19.95
CA GLU A 697 13.13 14.57 -20.74
C GLU A 697 13.45 13.85 -22.06
N ARG A 698 14.50 14.29 -22.78
CA ARG A 698 14.94 13.63 -24.01
C ARG A 698 15.45 12.21 -23.74
N LEU A 699 16.21 12.02 -22.67
CA LEU A 699 16.70 10.70 -22.27
C LEU A 699 15.55 9.76 -21.96
N ILE A 700 14.61 10.19 -21.14
CA ILE A 700 13.43 9.39 -20.76
C ILE A 700 12.61 9.02 -21.99
N ALA A 701 12.31 9.97 -22.88
CA ALA A 701 11.59 9.70 -24.12
C ALA A 701 12.34 8.71 -25.04
N ALA A 702 13.69 8.75 -25.04
CA ALA A 702 14.50 7.79 -25.78
C ALA A 702 14.45 6.39 -25.18
N LEU A 703 14.47 6.26 -23.85
CA LEU A 703 14.33 5.00 -23.11
C LEU A 703 12.95 4.38 -23.33
N GLU A 704 11.90 5.19 -23.25
CA GLU A 704 10.51 4.80 -23.54
C GLU A 704 10.38 4.26 -24.96
N LYS A 705 10.92 4.99 -25.95
CA LYS A 705 10.93 4.57 -27.36
C LYS A 705 11.71 3.28 -27.59
N ALA A 706 12.74 3.04 -26.77
CA ALA A 706 13.53 1.81 -26.82
C ALA A 706 12.85 0.63 -26.11
N GLY A 707 11.65 0.82 -25.56
CA GLY A 707 10.91 -0.22 -24.83
C GLY A 707 11.52 -0.58 -23.49
N ARG A 708 12.31 0.32 -22.87
CA ARG A 708 12.88 0.10 -21.53
C ARG A 708 11.80 0.20 -20.46
N PRO A 709 11.92 -0.55 -19.35
CA PRO A 709 11.03 -0.36 -18.20
C PRO A 709 11.21 1.04 -17.59
N VAL A 710 10.18 1.87 -17.68
CA VAL A 710 10.21 3.27 -17.21
C VAL A 710 8.98 3.57 -16.37
N VAL A 711 9.16 4.24 -15.23
CA VAL A 711 8.09 4.90 -14.49
C VAL A 711 8.34 6.40 -14.52
N ARG A 712 7.35 7.14 -15.00
CA ARG A 712 7.34 8.61 -14.96
C ARG A 712 6.37 9.06 -13.87
N ILE A 713 6.84 9.90 -12.95
CA ILE A 713 6.06 10.48 -11.85
C ILE A 713 6.12 12.01 -11.98
N ASN A 714 4.99 12.63 -12.27
CA ASN A 714 4.86 14.08 -12.31
C ASN A 714 4.59 14.63 -10.92
N VAL A 715 5.47 15.47 -10.41
CA VAL A 715 5.37 16.08 -9.09
C VAL A 715 4.88 17.52 -9.23
N PRO A 716 3.71 17.90 -8.72
CA PRO A 716 3.10 19.21 -8.99
C PRO A 716 3.88 20.40 -8.42
N SER A 717 4.48 20.25 -7.24
CA SER A 717 5.33 21.26 -6.60
C SER A 717 6.27 20.61 -5.60
N PRO A 718 7.32 21.29 -5.13
CA PRO A 718 8.24 20.75 -4.12
C PRO A 718 7.55 20.24 -2.86
N LEU A 719 6.46 20.86 -2.39
CA LEU A 719 5.71 20.42 -1.20
C LEU A 719 5.07 19.02 -1.36
N HIS A 720 4.91 18.55 -2.59
CA HIS A 720 4.43 17.17 -2.83
C HIS A 720 5.50 16.10 -2.57
N ILE A 721 6.70 16.49 -2.14
CA ILE A 721 7.75 15.54 -1.76
C ILE A 721 7.28 14.56 -0.66
N GLY A 722 6.40 15.00 0.24
CA GLY A 722 5.79 14.14 1.26
C GLY A 722 4.98 12.99 0.66
N GLN A 723 4.30 13.24 -0.46
CA GLN A 723 3.56 12.19 -1.20
C GLN A 723 4.53 11.15 -1.77
N GLU A 724 5.68 11.59 -2.26
CA GLU A 724 6.67 10.67 -2.84
C GLU A 724 7.33 9.81 -1.76
N PHE A 725 7.57 10.34 -0.57
CA PHE A 725 8.02 9.55 0.56
C PHE A 725 7.04 8.39 0.82
N PHE A 726 5.77 8.69 1.02
CA PHE A 726 4.77 7.66 1.32
C PHE A 726 4.57 6.68 0.15
N ARG A 727 4.54 7.16 -1.10
CA ARG A 727 4.47 6.32 -2.30
C ARG A 727 5.59 5.28 -2.33
N PHE A 728 6.84 5.70 -2.11
CA PHE A 728 7.99 4.81 -2.14
C PHE A 728 8.07 3.90 -0.92
N GLU A 729 7.58 4.31 0.25
CA GLU A 729 7.46 3.44 1.41
C GLU A 729 6.50 2.27 1.13
N ILE A 730 5.30 2.54 0.58
CA ILE A 730 4.37 1.50 0.11
C ILE A 730 5.03 0.65 -0.97
N ALA A 731 5.62 1.27 -1.99
CA ALA A 731 6.23 0.53 -3.10
C ALA A 731 7.36 -0.40 -2.65
N THR A 732 8.16 0.01 -1.67
CA THR A 732 9.25 -0.80 -1.12
C THR A 732 8.71 -1.98 -0.33
N ALA A 733 7.66 -1.77 0.49
CA ALA A 733 7.00 -2.85 1.22
C ALA A 733 6.37 -3.89 0.27
N VAL A 734 5.72 -3.43 -0.81
CA VAL A 734 5.15 -4.28 -1.86
C VAL A 734 6.24 -5.04 -2.63
N ALA A 735 7.30 -4.36 -3.04
CA ALA A 735 8.43 -5.01 -3.73
C ALA A 735 9.09 -6.07 -2.84
N GLY A 736 9.24 -5.80 -1.53
CA GLY A 736 9.74 -6.76 -0.54
C GLY A 736 8.90 -8.03 -0.47
N SER A 737 7.57 -7.91 -0.47
CA SER A 737 6.64 -9.04 -0.53
C SER A 737 6.84 -9.87 -1.80
N ILE A 738 6.96 -9.24 -2.97
CA ILE A 738 7.15 -9.92 -4.25
C ILE A 738 8.50 -10.62 -4.32
N ILE A 739 9.56 -9.99 -3.81
CA ILE A 739 10.90 -10.57 -3.75
C ILE A 739 10.97 -11.70 -2.70
N GLY A 740 10.06 -11.71 -1.72
CA GLY A 740 9.98 -12.73 -0.67
C GLY A 740 10.94 -12.48 0.50
N ILE A 741 11.08 -11.23 0.92
CA ILE A 741 11.97 -10.82 2.03
C ILE A 741 11.21 -9.96 3.04
N ASP A 742 11.75 -9.87 4.28
CA ASP A 742 11.32 -8.87 5.26
C ASP A 742 11.91 -7.49 4.88
N PRO A 743 11.09 -6.48 4.49
CA PRO A 743 11.62 -5.18 4.09
C PRO A 743 11.94 -4.25 5.28
N PHE A 744 11.81 -4.69 6.51
CA PHE A 744 11.91 -3.83 7.69
C PHE A 744 13.14 -4.14 8.56
N ASP A 745 13.77 -5.30 8.43
CA ASP A 745 15.02 -5.65 9.12
C ASP A 745 16.29 -5.26 8.31
N GLN A 746 17.49 -5.36 8.90
CA GLN A 746 18.78 -5.05 8.26
C GLN A 746 19.92 -5.87 8.89
N PRO A 747 19.98 -7.19 8.68
CA PRO A 747 20.90 -8.08 9.41
C PRO A 747 22.38 -7.85 9.07
N ASP A 748 22.74 -7.42 7.86
CA ASP A 748 24.13 -7.33 7.42
C ASP A 748 24.85 -6.02 7.81
N VAL A 749 24.11 -4.96 8.12
CA VAL A 749 24.68 -3.68 8.59
C VAL A 749 25.30 -3.84 9.98
N GLU A 750 24.73 -4.68 10.84
CA GLU A 750 25.23 -4.85 12.21
C GLU A 750 26.63 -5.48 12.23
N ALA A 751 26.98 -6.33 11.26
CA ALA A 751 28.30 -6.94 11.16
C ALA A 751 29.42 -5.90 11.06
N SER A 752 29.24 -4.83 10.27
CA SER A 752 30.25 -3.76 10.15
C SER A 752 30.37 -2.93 11.44
N LYS A 753 29.28 -2.69 12.14
CA LYS A 753 29.28 -1.98 13.42
C LYS A 753 30.01 -2.76 14.50
N ILE A 754 29.83 -4.07 14.58
CA ILE A 754 30.55 -4.95 15.50
C ILE A 754 32.05 -4.88 15.26
N LYS A 755 32.50 -5.01 14.00
CA LYS A 755 33.91 -4.90 13.64
C LYS A 755 34.49 -3.53 13.96
N THR A 756 33.80 -2.46 13.61
CA THR A 756 34.23 -1.09 13.92
C THR A 756 34.41 -0.90 15.41
N ARG A 757 33.46 -1.37 16.23
CA ARG A 757 33.53 -1.30 17.68
C ARG A 757 34.73 -2.04 18.23
N ALA A 758 34.97 -3.28 17.77
CA ALA A 758 36.12 -4.07 18.18
C ALA A 758 37.46 -3.35 17.85
N LEU A 759 37.58 -2.79 16.65
CA LEU A 759 38.78 -2.04 16.25
C LEU A 759 38.99 -0.76 17.08
N THR A 760 37.92 -0.08 17.42
CA THR A 760 37.99 1.15 18.23
C THR A 760 38.31 0.82 19.69
N GLU A 761 37.74 -0.24 20.27
CA GLU A 761 38.07 -0.73 21.61
C GLU A 761 39.53 -1.23 21.72
N ASP A 762 40.04 -1.88 20.67
CA ASP A 762 41.45 -2.30 20.63
C ASP A 762 42.38 -1.09 20.53
N PHE A 763 42.02 -0.07 19.75
CA PHE A 763 42.77 1.19 19.72
C PHE A 763 42.80 1.88 21.10
N GLU A 764 41.67 1.94 21.82
CA GLU A 764 41.63 2.50 23.18
C GLU A 764 42.64 1.81 24.13
N LYS A 765 42.86 0.49 23.97
CA LYS A 765 43.78 -0.30 24.78
C LYS A 765 45.24 -0.16 24.32
N THR A 766 45.48 -0.29 23.00
CA THR A 766 46.84 -0.43 22.42
C THR A 766 47.42 0.89 21.91
N GLY A 767 46.57 1.81 21.46
CA GLY A 767 46.96 3.09 20.83
C GLY A 767 47.32 2.95 19.35
N ALA A 768 47.05 1.81 18.73
CA ALA A 768 47.25 1.61 17.30
C ALA A 768 46.17 0.78 16.67
N LEU A 769 45.80 1.08 15.43
CA LEU A 769 44.99 0.17 14.59
C LEU A 769 45.91 -0.90 13.97
N PRO A 770 45.37 -2.08 13.63
CA PRO A 770 46.14 -3.12 12.93
C PRO A 770 46.72 -2.59 11.61
N GLU A 771 48.05 -2.77 11.42
CA GLU A 771 48.70 -2.39 10.18
C GLU A 771 48.60 -3.54 9.16
N THR A 772 48.30 -3.16 7.92
CA THR A 772 48.31 -4.08 6.77
C THR A 772 49.35 -3.56 5.74
N ALA A 773 50.18 -4.42 5.25
CA ALA A 773 51.12 -4.05 4.19
C ALA A 773 50.37 -3.83 2.86
N PRO A 774 50.66 -2.76 2.11
CA PRO A 774 50.08 -2.58 0.77
C PRO A 774 50.62 -3.65 -0.20
N LEU A 775 49.71 -4.09 -1.11
CA LEU A 775 50.11 -4.97 -2.21
C LEU A 775 50.98 -4.24 -3.23
N LEU A 776 50.73 -2.96 -3.45
CA LEU A 776 51.44 -2.11 -4.39
C LEU A 776 51.48 -0.67 -3.85
N ARG A 777 52.61 0.06 -4.13
CA ARG A 777 52.69 1.51 -3.98
C ARG A 777 53.12 2.15 -5.30
N GLU A 778 52.39 3.17 -5.71
CA GLU A 778 52.72 3.95 -6.89
C GLU A 778 52.54 5.45 -6.55
N GLY A 779 53.63 6.17 -6.44
CA GLY A 779 53.65 7.53 -5.89
C GLY A 779 53.04 7.55 -4.47
N ASP A 780 52.06 8.41 -4.25
CA ASP A 780 51.40 8.58 -2.95
C ASP A 780 50.18 7.66 -2.80
N ILE A 781 49.94 6.75 -3.77
CA ILE A 781 48.79 5.81 -3.71
C ILE A 781 49.28 4.43 -3.27
N ALA A 782 48.63 3.88 -2.26
CA ALA A 782 48.83 2.50 -1.80
C ALA A 782 47.59 1.64 -2.08
N LEU A 783 47.76 0.51 -2.74
CA LEU A 783 46.73 -0.48 -3.05
C LEU A 783 46.75 -1.62 -2.02
N TYR A 784 45.60 -1.95 -1.51
CA TYR A 784 45.39 -3.08 -0.58
C TYR A 784 44.32 -4.03 -1.13
N ALA A 785 44.55 -5.30 -0.94
CA ALA A 785 43.59 -6.36 -1.26
C ALA A 785 43.77 -7.53 -0.27
N ASP A 786 42.68 -8.25 0.01
CA ASP A 786 42.73 -9.52 0.71
C ASP A 786 43.41 -10.62 -0.17
N PRO A 787 43.78 -11.77 0.40
CA PRO A 787 44.49 -12.80 -0.37
C PRO A 787 43.73 -13.27 -1.63
N ALA A 788 42.42 -13.39 -1.60
CA ALA A 788 41.62 -13.84 -2.75
C ALA A 788 41.59 -12.79 -3.88
N ASN A 789 41.35 -11.51 -3.53
CA ASN A 789 41.40 -10.42 -4.49
C ASN A 789 42.82 -10.15 -5.00
N ALA A 790 43.85 -10.27 -4.14
CA ALA A 790 45.27 -10.17 -4.54
C ALA A 790 45.67 -11.25 -5.55
N ALA A 791 45.27 -12.50 -5.30
CA ALA A 791 45.50 -13.60 -6.23
C ALA A 791 44.83 -13.35 -7.58
N ALA A 792 43.61 -12.81 -7.58
CA ALA A 792 42.87 -12.46 -8.80
C ALA A 792 43.55 -11.35 -9.62
N LEU A 793 44.38 -10.50 -9.00
CA LEU A 793 45.16 -9.47 -9.70
C LEU A 793 46.39 -10.04 -10.43
N GLY A 794 46.79 -11.30 -10.17
CA GLY A 794 47.84 -11.99 -10.91
C GLY A 794 49.24 -11.32 -10.84
N GLY A 795 49.56 -10.58 -9.76
CA GLY A 795 50.81 -9.85 -9.62
C GLY A 795 50.91 -8.60 -10.50
N ALA A 796 49.82 -7.93 -10.76
CA ALA A 796 49.78 -6.70 -11.56
C ALA A 796 50.90 -5.72 -11.17
N PRO A 797 51.74 -5.25 -12.13
CA PRO A 797 52.95 -4.50 -11.82
C PRO A 797 52.73 -3.01 -11.54
N SER A 798 51.54 -2.50 -11.80
CA SER A 798 51.19 -1.05 -11.63
C SER A 798 49.74 -0.88 -11.19
N LEU A 799 49.40 0.30 -10.69
CA LEU A 799 48.04 0.67 -10.35
C LEU A 799 47.10 0.54 -11.56
N GLU A 800 47.55 1.01 -12.73
CA GLU A 800 46.80 0.85 -13.99
C GLU A 800 46.49 -0.60 -14.31
N ALA A 801 47.49 -1.50 -14.25
CA ALA A 801 47.32 -2.91 -14.49
C ALA A 801 46.38 -3.57 -13.47
N ALA A 802 46.48 -3.23 -12.20
CA ALA A 802 45.62 -3.73 -11.14
C ALA A 802 44.16 -3.32 -11.36
N LEU A 803 43.90 -2.05 -11.70
CA LEU A 803 42.56 -1.53 -12.02
C LEU A 803 42.01 -2.21 -13.30
N ALA A 804 42.82 -2.39 -14.33
CA ALA A 804 42.38 -3.08 -15.55
C ALA A 804 41.92 -4.52 -15.27
N VAL A 805 42.72 -5.30 -14.51
CA VAL A 805 42.35 -6.67 -14.11
C VAL A 805 41.11 -6.67 -13.20
N HIS A 806 41.01 -5.74 -12.25
CA HIS A 806 39.87 -5.66 -11.32
C HIS A 806 38.55 -5.45 -12.07
N PHE A 807 38.47 -4.47 -12.97
CA PHE A 807 37.30 -4.19 -13.77
C PHE A 807 37.08 -5.16 -14.96
N ALA A 808 38.08 -5.92 -15.34
CA ALA A 808 37.91 -7.03 -16.30
C ALA A 808 37.08 -8.18 -15.72
N ARG A 809 36.95 -8.27 -14.40
CA ARG A 809 36.09 -9.24 -13.69
C ARG A 809 34.61 -8.93 -13.80
N ALA A 810 34.23 -7.77 -14.38
CA ALA A 810 32.83 -7.39 -14.59
C ALA A 810 32.13 -8.38 -15.54
N LYS A 811 30.92 -8.75 -15.18
CA LYS A 811 30.00 -9.60 -15.95
C LYS A 811 28.70 -8.86 -16.27
N PRO A 812 27.95 -9.30 -17.27
CA PRO A 812 26.59 -8.77 -17.45
C PRO A 812 25.77 -8.93 -16.16
N GLY A 813 25.04 -7.87 -15.78
CA GLY A 813 24.30 -7.84 -14.51
C GLY A 813 25.10 -7.33 -13.31
N ASP A 814 26.39 -7.03 -13.47
CA ASP A 814 27.21 -6.42 -12.42
C ASP A 814 27.01 -4.90 -12.33
N TYR A 815 27.39 -4.33 -11.18
CA TYR A 815 27.52 -2.88 -10.95
C TYR A 815 28.86 -2.56 -10.30
N ALA A 816 29.31 -1.31 -10.43
CA ALA A 816 30.49 -0.82 -9.74
C ALA A 816 30.10 0.15 -8.62
N ALA A 817 30.77 0.09 -7.47
CA ALA A 817 30.55 1.02 -6.38
C ALA A 817 31.87 1.65 -5.88
N LEU A 818 31.91 2.98 -5.87
CA LEU A 818 32.99 3.79 -5.28
C LEU A 818 32.60 4.10 -3.82
N LEU A 819 33.40 3.63 -2.87
CA LEU A 819 33.17 3.74 -1.43
C LEU A 819 34.23 4.68 -0.82
N ALA A 820 33.91 5.99 -0.73
CA ALA A 820 34.92 7.01 -0.42
C ALA A 820 34.87 7.45 1.04
N TYR A 821 35.87 7.10 1.83
CA TYR A 821 36.09 7.59 3.21
C TYR A 821 36.96 8.86 3.21
N ILE A 822 36.42 9.91 2.65
CA ILE A 822 37.02 11.26 2.55
C ILE A 822 35.95 12.31 2.83
N ALA A 823 36.37 13.55 3.08
CA ALA A 823 35.42 14.64 3.29
C ALA A 823 34.51 14.83 2.07
N ARG A 824 33.22 14.94 2.32
CA ARG A 824 32.22 15.23 1.27
C ARG A 824 32.18 16.75 1.05
N ASP A 825 32.72 17.18 -0.06
CA ASP A 825 32.63 18.55 -0.55
C ASP A 825 32.46 18.57 -2.08
N PRO A 826 32.08 19.71 -2.69
CA PRO A 826 31.81 19.79 -4.13
C PRO A 826 32.99 19.39 -5.02
N ALA A 827 34.23 19.63 -4.60
CA ALA A 827 35.43 19.30 -5.38
C ALA A 827 35.69 17.80 -5.40
N HIS A 828 35.61 17.14 -4.23
CA HIS A 828 35.78 15.69 -4.11
C HIS A 828 34.60 14.95 -4.78
N GLU A 829 33.38 15.46 -4.61
CA GLU A 829 32.19 14.89 -5.27
C GLU A 829 32.34 14.92 -6.80
N ALA A 830 32.74 16.08 -7.38
CA ALA A 830 32.98 16.20 -8.81
C ALA A 830 34.10 15.27 -9.34
N ALA A 831 35.19 15.12 -8.56
CA ALA A 831 36.29 14.22 -8.93
C ALA A 831 35.85 12.75 -8.91
N LEU A 832 35.07 12.33 -7.93
CA LEU A 832 34.54 10.97 -7.83
C LEU A 832 33.47 10.68 -8.90
N GLU A 833 32.62 11.66 -9.22
CA GLU A 833 31.65 11.54 -10.32
C GLU A 833 32.35 11.37 -11.68
N LYS A 834 33.51 11.98 -11.90
CA LYS A 834 34.31 11.77 -13.10
C LYS A 834 34.82 10.32 -13.19
N LEU A 835 35.30 9.73 -12.09
CA LEU A 835 35.67 8.31 -12.02
C LEU A 835 34.48 7.43 -12.33
N ARG A 836 33.34 7.72 -11.72
CA ARG A 836 32.07 7.03 -11.93
C ARG A 836 31.65 7.05 -13.40
N GLN A 837 31.68 8.21 -14.04
CA GLN A 837 31.36 8.36 -15.47
C GLN A 837 32.31 7.55 -16.36
N THR A 838 33.62 7.53 -16.05
CA THR A 838 34.60 6.74 -16.79
C THR A 838 34.27 5.26 -16.74
N ILE A 839 33.91 4.72 -15.56
CA ILE A 839 33.50 3.30 -15.41
C ILE A 839 32.21 3.05 -16.20
N LEU A 840 31.19 3.89 -16.04
CA LEU A 840 29.90 3.76 -16.70
C LEU A 840 30.04 3.69 -18.22
N VAL A 841 30.77 4.64 -18.81
CA VAL A 841 30.93 4.71 -20.26
C VAL A 841 31.74 3.55 -20.83
N GLN A 842 32.82 3.15 -20.14
CA GLN A 842 33.75 2.14 -20.64
C GLN A 842 33.25 0.70 -20.39
N LYS A 843 32.59 0.46 -19.26
CA LYS A 843 32.10 -0.88 -18.88
C LYS A 843 30.63 -1.10 -19.14
N LYS A 844 29.82 -0.04 -19.32
CA LYS A 844 28.39 -0.07 -19.53
C LYS A 844 27.62 -0.82 -18.43
N ILE A 845 28.14 -0.78 -17.21
CA ILE A 845 27.49 -1.33 -16.01
C ILE A 845 26.99 -0.20 -15.13
N ALA A 846 26.01 -0.48 -14.27
CA ALA A 846 25.51 0.48 -13.31
C ALA A 846 26.60 0.94 -12.34
N THR A 847 26.52 2.18 -11.86
CA THR A 847 27.54 2.73 -10.98
C THR A 847 26.92 3.42 -9.76
N CYS A 848 27.49 3.16 -8.58
CA CYS A 848 27.13 3.79 -7.31
C CYS A 848 28.32 4.61 -6.78
N LEU A 849 28.00 5.69 -6.07
CA LEU A 849 28.98 6.47 -5.33
C LEU A 849 28.47 6.66 -3.90
N GLY A 850 29.23 6.27 -2.90
CA GLY A 850 28.91 6.44 -1.49
C GLY A 850 30.06 7.09 -0.72
N PHE A 851 29.72 8.08 0.14
CA PHE A 851 30.66 8.64 1.10
C PHE A 851 30.57 7.87 2.43
N GLY A 852 31.68 7.42 2.96
CA GLY A 852 31.74 6.75 4.26
C GLY A 852 32.04 7.71 5.41
N PRO A 853 31.40 7.51 6.56
CA PRO A 853 30.58 6.36 6.95
C PRO A 853 29.10 6.44 6.55
N ARG A 854 28.62 7.51 5.93
CA ARG A 854 27.21 7.72 5.57
C ARG A 854 26.58 6.51 4.87
N PHE A 855 27.24 5.95 3.84
CA PHE A 855 26.68 4.81 3.09
C PHE A 855 26.57 3.50 3.90
N LEU A 856 27.28 3.36 5.03
CA LEU A 856 27.12 2.23 5.94
C LEU A 856 25.71 2.13 6.51
N HIS A 857 25.01 3.27 6.59
CA HIS A 857 23.65 3.41 7.07
C HIS A 857 22.62 3.58 5.92
N SER A 858 22.98 3.17 4.70
CA SER A 858 22.11 3.21 3.52
C SER A 858 22.37 2.01 2.60
N THR A 859 23.19 2.15 1.58
CA THR A 859 23.52 1.11 0.59
C THR A 859 24.36 -0.02 1.15
N GLY A 860 24.96 0.15 2.32
CA GLY A 860 25.82 -0.86 2.96
C GLY A 860 25.13 -2.21 3.16
N GLN A 861 23.82 -2.25 3.35
CA GLN A 861 23.05 -3.50 3.48
C GLN A 861 23.08 -4.30 2.16
N VAL A 862 22.74 -3.68 1.02
CA VAL A 862 22.71 -4.37 -0.27
C VAL A 862 24.08 -4.77 -0.76
N TYR A 863 25.13 -4.00 -0.44
CA TYR A 863 26.51 -4.36 -0.80
C TYR A 863 26.99 -5.63 -0.11
N LYS A 864 26.45 -5.94 1.06
CA LYS A 864 26.83 -7.09 1.90
C LYS A 864 25.83 -8.25 1.79
N GLY A 865 24.53 -7.97 1.92
CA GLY A 865 23.47 -8.97 1.94
C GLY A 865 22.81 -9.24 0.59
N GLY A 866 22.94 -8.31 -0.36
CA GLY A 866 22.38 -8.41 -1.70
C GLY A 866 23.15 -9.37 -2.63
N PRO A 867 22.81 -9.40 -3.93
CA PRO A 867 23.46 -10.25 -4.90
C PRO A 867 24.96 -9.96 -5.01
N ASN A 868 25.77 -11.00 -5.27
CA ASN A 868 27.23 -10.82 -5.43
C ASN A 868 27.58 -10.31 -6.84
N SER A 869 26.94 -9.23 -7.24
CA SER A 869 27.12 -8.55 -8.53
C SER A 869 27.93 -7.24 -8.42
N GLY A 870 28.36 -6.85 -7.20
CA GLY A 870 29.14 -5.64 -6.97
C GLY A 870 30.63 -5.79 -7.29
N ILE A 871 31.24 -4.74 -7.89
CA ILE A 871 32.67 -4.53 -8.00
C ILE A 871 33.00 -3.25 -7.23
N PHE A 872 33.76 -3.38 -6.16
CA PHE A 872 33.94 -2.32 -5.19
C PHE A 872 35.35 -1.72 -5.25
N LEU A 873 35.42 -0.41 -5.21
CA LEU A 873 36.65 0.34 -5.02
C LEU A 873 36.50 1.23 -3.79
N GLN A 874 37.08 0.81 -2.67
CA GLN A 874 37.12 1.60 -1.45
C GLN A 874 38.27 2.60 -1.53
N ILE A 875 37.97 3.89 -1.34
CA ILE A 875 38.93 4.98 -1.39
C ILE A 875 39.05 5.58 0.01
N THR A 876 40.29 5.59 0.56
CA THR A 876 40.63 6.22 1.82
C THR A 876 41.75 7.23 1.62
N ALA A 877 41.93 8.18 2.51
CA ALA A 877 43.02 9.16 2.43
C ALA A 877 43.64 9.44 3.81
N ALA A 878 44.85 9.93 3.80
CA ALA A 878 45.50 10.48 4.99
C ALA A 878 44.78 11.78 5.40
N ASP A 879 44.46 11.95 6.68
CA ASP A 879 43.87 13.16 7.22
C ASP A 879 44.96 14.27 7.34
N GLY A 880 44.70 15.45 6.81
CA GLY A 880 45.60 16.58 6.93
C GLY A 880 45.69 17.16 8.36
N SER A 881 44.61 16.99 9.12
CA SER A 881 44.54 17.29 10.56
C SER A 881 43.48 16.38 11.18
N ASP A 882 43.65 16.07 12.46
CA ASP A 882 42.71 15.22 13.17
C ASP A 882 42.05 15.94 14.33
N ILE A 883 40.89 15.49 14.78
CA ILE A 883 40.11 16.14 15.84
C ILE A 883 39.93 15.15 16.99
N ALA A 884 40.33 15.57 18.19
CA ALA A 884 40.16 14.76 19.40
C ALA A 884 38.67 14.67 19.82
N ILE A 885 38.27 13.52 20.30
CA ILE A 885 36.96 13.28 20.85
C ILE A 885 37.00 13.43 22.37
N PRO A 886 36.18 14.31 22.97
CA PRO A 886 36.19 14.50 24.44
C PRO A 886 35.94 13.20 25.18
N GLY A 887 36.85 12.82 26.10
CA GLY A 887 36.74 11.64 26.93
C GLY A 887 37.14 10.33 26.26
N GLN A 888 37.77 10.34 25.08
CA GLN A 888 38.31 9.17 24.40
C GLN A 888 39.77 9.38 24.00
N ARG A 889 40.48 8.26 23.84
CA ARG A 889 41.85 8.28 23.26
C ARG A 889 41.76 8.32 21.73
N ALA A 890 40.75 7.69 21.15
CA ALA A 890 40.49 7.71 19.72
C ALA A 890 40.06 9.12 19.28
N SER A 891 40.57 9.55 18.16
CA SER A 891 40.17 10.77 17.47
C SER A 891 39.12 10.42 16.37
N PHE A 892 38.52 11.43 15.75
CA PHE A 892 37.59 11.25 14.65
C PHE A 892 38.24 10.53 13.45
N GLY A 893 39.50 10.89 13.11
CA GLY A 893 40.22 10.19 12.03
C GLY A 893 40.46 8.70 12.32
N ILE A 894 40.78 8.35 13.59
CA ILE A 894 40.91 6.94 14.00
C ILE A 894 39.58 6.21 13.88
N VAL A 895 38.46 6.83 14.28
CA VAL A 895 37.12 6.21 14.14
C VAL A 895 36.78 6.02 12.67
N LYS A 896 37.01 7.01 11.79
CA LYS A 896 36.83 6.88 10.34
C LYS A 896 37.67 5.74 9.76
N ALA A 897 38.93 5.63 10.14
CA ALA A 897 39.82 4.56 9.70
C ALA A 897 39.32 3.15 10.16
N ALA A 898 38.84 3.05 11.41
CA ALA A 898 38.23 1.83 11.93
C ALA A 898 36.94 1.44 11.18
N GLN A 899 36.10 2.44 10.83
CA GLN A 899 34.89 2.22 10.03
C GLN A 899 35.22 1.72 8.62
N ALA A 900 36.21 2.34 7.96
CA ALA A 900 36.68 1.89 6.64
C ALA A 900 37.25 0.46 6.68
N ALA A 901 38.01 0.14 7.72
CA ALA A 901 38.60 -1.20 7.89
C ALA A 901 37.52 -2.25 8.23
N GLY A 902 36.56 -1.92 9.09
CA GLY A 902 35.44 -2.78 9.46
C GLY A 902 34.54 -3.10 8.27
N ASP A 903 34.23 -2.10 7.45
CA ASP A 903 33.46 -2.25 6.22
C ASP A 903 34.15 -3.16 5.20
N LEU A 904 35.43 -2.87 4.90
CA LEU A 904 36.25 -3.72 4.02
C LEU A 904 36.27 -5.16 4.51
N GLY A 905 36.46 -5.35 5.82
CA GLY A 905 36.51 -6.69 6.41
C GLY A 905 35.23 -7.49 6.22
N VAL A 906 34.05 -6.84 6.25
CA VAL A 906 32.77 -7.53 5.96
C VAL A 906 32.60 -7.82 4.47
N LEU A 907 32.96 -6.90 3.58
CA LEU A 907 32.92 -7.13 2.13
C LEU A 907 33.80 -8.33 1.74
N VAL A 908 34.98 -8.41 2.32
CA VAL A 908 35.93 -9.57 2.11
C VAL A 908 35.30 -10.85 2.63
N GLU A 909 34.75 -10.89 3.84
CA GLU A 909 34.09 -12.08 4.41
C GLU A 909 32.91 -12.56 3.58
N ARG A 910 32.22 -11.65 2.93
CA ARG A 910 31.12 -11.96 2.01
C ARG A 910 31.60 -12.32 0.61
N GLY A 911 32.94 -12.48 0.39
CA GLY A 911 33.54 -12.86 -0.90
C GLY A 911 33.33 -11.82 -1.99
N ARG A 912 33.24 -10.54 -1.64
CA ARG A 912 33.02 -9.45 -2.60
C ARG A 912 34.31 -9.15 -3.38
N ARG A 913 34.17 -8.69 -4.62
CA ARG A 913 35.24 -8.20 -5.47
C ARG A 913 35.59 -6.77 -5.04
N VAL A 914 36.55 -6.61 -4.12
CA VAL A 914 36.86 -5.30 -3.52
C VAL A 914 38.39 -5.04 -3.54
N LEU A 915 38.76 -3.79 -3.86
CA LEU A 915 40.09 -3.23 -3.65
C LEU A 915 39.99 -1.99 -2.78
N ARG A 916 41.01 -1.75 -1.94
CA ARG A 916 41.15 -0.45 -1.22
C ARG A 916 42.34 0.31 -1.77
N LEU A 917 42.09 1.59 -2.11
CA LEU A 917 43.11 2.56 -2.45
C LEU A 917 43.24 3.59 -1.32
N HIS A 918 44.44 3.77 -0.81
CA HIS A 918 44.75 4.80 0.17
C HIS A 918 45.55 5.91 -0.50
N LEU A 919 44.98 7.09 -0.52
CA LEU A 919 45.56 8.28 -1.12
C LEU A 919 46.46 9.02 -0.10
N GLY A 920 47.56 9.64 -0.55
CA GLY A 920 48.39 10.46 0.30
C GLY A 920 47.77 11.75 0.76
N GLY A 921 48.55 12.63 1.42
CA GLY A 921 48.05 13.86 2.05
C GLY A 921 47.51 14.93 1.10
N ASP A 922 47.89 14.92 -0.19
CA ASP A 922 47.29 15.78 -1.22
C ASP A 922 46.16 14.98 -1.93
N LEU A 923 44.95 15.09 -1.38
CA LEU A 923 43.79 14.37 -1.84
C LEU A 923 43.40 14.74 -3.28
N GLY A 924 43.44 16.00 -3.65
CA GLY A 924 43.13 16.45 -5.01
C GLY A 924 44.07 15.83 -6.05
N ARG A 925 45.37 15.82 -5.76
CA ARG A 925 46.41 15.20 -6.58
C ARG A 925 46.19 13.66 -6.64
N GLY A 926 45.89 13.04 -5.50
CA GLY A 926 45.62 11.63 -5.41
C GLY A 926 44.44 11.19 -6.29
N LEU A 927 43.32 11.93 -6.21
CA LEU A 927 42.13 11.67 -7.05
C LEU A 927 42.41 11.90 -8.55
N ALA A 928 43.19 12.94 -8.91
CA ALA A 928 43.56 13.16 -10.30
C ALA A 928 44.49 12.06 -10.86
N THR A 929 45.40 11.56 -10.03
CA THR A 929 46.28 10.44 -10.40
C THR A 929 45.45 9.15 -10.58
N LEU A 930 44.50 8.89 -9.69
CA LEU A 930 43.59 7.74 -9.79
C LEU A 930 42.72 7.82 -11.07
N ASP A 931 42.18 9.01 -11.38
CA ASP A 931 41.40 9.22 -12.60
C ASP A 931 42.23 8.92 -13.87
N ALA A 932 43.43 9.40 -13.93
CA ALA A 932 44.31 9.16 -15.05
C ALA A 932 44.67 7.65 -15.19
N ALA A 933 44.97 6.96 -14.07
CA ALA A 933 45.24 5.52 -14.06
C ALA A 933 44.00 4.72 -14.49
N LEU A 934 42.84 5.05 -13.96
CA LEU A 934 41.56 4.37 -14.28
C LEU A 934 41.19 4.58 -15.76
N THR A 935 41.33 5.79 -16.28
CA THR A 935 41.05 6.11 -17.68
C THR A 935 41.91 5.26 -18.61
N ARG A 936 43.23 5.15 -18.35
CA ARG A 936 44.12 4.29 -19.14
C ARG A 936 43.80 2.80 -18.97
N ALA A 937 43.56 2.36 -17.75
CA ALA A 937 43.20 0.98 -17.43
C ALA A 937 41.95 0.50 -18.20
N LEU A 938 40.95 1.38 -18.34
CA LEU A 938 39.70 1.01 -19.00
C LEU A 938 39.66 1.29 -20.51
N ALA A 939 40.59 2.15 -21.03
CA ALA A 939 40.77 2.41 -22.45
C ALA A 939 41.56 1.31 -23.16
N ALA A 940 42.40 0.55 -22.45
CA ALA A 940 43.14 -0.57 -23.01
C ALA A 940 42.14 -1.62 -23.52
N LYS A 941 42.11 -1.88 -24.83
CA LYS A 941 41.28 -2.93 -25.44
C LYS A 941 41.63 -4.27 -24.77
N SER A 942 40.66 -4.86 -24.08
CA SER A 942 40.72 -6.23 -23.57
C SER A 942 40.74 -7.25 -24.71
#